data_77b11ab3bce094757b2d3092e0201c18
#
_entry.id   77b11ab3bce094757b2d3092e0201c18
#
_cell.length_a   1.000
_cell.length_b   1.000
_cell.length_c   1.000
_cell.angle_alpha   90.00
_cell.angle_beta   90.00
_cell.angle_gamma   90.00
#
_symmetry.space_group_name_H-M   'P 1'
#
loop_
_entity.id
_entity.type
_entity.pdbx_description
1 polymer ?
#
loop_
_entity_poly.entity_id
_entity_poly.type
_entity_poly.pdbx_seq_one_letter_code
_entity_poly.pdbx_strand_id
1 'polypeptide(L)'
;MNLDYFFSGLDTQAYKYMGCHKLGDGVEFYVWAPHARKVEVFTSREDFRHFYGMEKVDDRGIWHLVIGNCECIYSYRFRITTDRGHVIEKSDPYAFYSERRPSNASVMYDLSQYKFTDNEYMEKRNFSYNNPLNIYEVHVNGFKHEGELTTYRELKEELIPYVKQMGYTHIEMMPIVEHPFDGSWGYQATGFMSATSRYGTPWDLMDFVNECHLNNIGVILDVAYVHFATDAYGLCTFDGRPCYEYDDPKLSRSQWGSYQFNLGSGPVISYLMSAANIFLNEYHFDGLRMDAVSNIIFFDGNKNIGENASGLSFVKRFNYSIKKEHPDVMLIAEDSTDFPKVTVPTEYDGLGFDYKWDLGWMNDTLKYYMMDPEYRQYHHNMLTFSMAYFYSEKFILPLSHDEVVHSKKTIVDKMWGSQEDQFRMCRNLFLYMFTHPGKKLNFLGNDIAMYREFDERRGIDWDILQYPLHDSFNRFFRDLCQIYNAYKAFSSYDYDPASFKWIDADNYKQSVYIYSRYEEDYCFVVVLNMKPIPYTNYRIGVPYSGTYTELINSEKDIYSGCNMCNFKPIRSKKVKSHGLPNSIAIDLAPYAGVVFSVKTKKKAPVLEDPEMVETIKPKTRVSRTAKSATAKSTKEKKTVKETKTKAKTVKTTKTAKPKTARAKSAKSA
;
A
#
# COMPACT_ATOMS: atom_id res chain seq x y z
N MET A 1 28.53 -16.51 7.12
CA MET A 1 27.39 -16.64 8.08
C MET A 1 27.77 -16.02 9.41
N ASN A 2 26.96 -15.12 9.96
CA ASN A 2 27.13 -14.54 11.30
C ASN A 2 25.88 -14.84 12.13
N LEU A 3 25.91 -15.90 12.90
CA LEU A 3 24.76 -16.35 13.69
C LEU A 3 24.35 -15.35 14.78
N ASP A 4 25.27 -14.54 15.31
CA ASP A 4 24.92 -13.53 16.31
C ASP A 4 24.07 -12.40 15.68
N TYR A 5 24.31 -12.04 14.42
CA TYR A 5 23.47 -11.12 13.70
C TYR A 5 22.08 -11.71 13.44
N PHE A 6 22.03 -12.99 13.05
CA PHE A 6 20.77 -13.70 12.85
C PHE A 6 19.91 -13.68 14.14
N PHE A 7 20.52 -14.07 15.27
CA PHE A 7 19.81 -14.15 16.55
C PHE A 7 19.48 -12.79 17.17
N SER A 8 20.18 -11.72 16.78
CA SER A 8 19.87 -10.35 17.23
C SER A 8 18.91 -9.59 16.31
N GLY A 9 18.49 -10.19 15.18
CA GLY A 9 17.63 -9.54 14.21
C GLY A 9 18.36 -8.46 13.39
N LEU A 10 19.67 -8.59 13.22
CA LEU A 10 20.51 -7.68 12.43
C LEU A 10 20.91 -8.27 11.07
N ASP A 11 20.64 -9.55 10.85
CA ASP A 11 20.93 -10.20 9.57
C ASP A 11 19.79 -9.93 8.59
N THR A 12 20.08 -9.14 7.58
CA THR A 12 19.12 -8.75 6.55
C THR A 12 19.11 -9.72 5.37
N GLN A 13 20.10 -10.62 5.29
CA GLN A 13 20.32 -11.50 4.14
C GLN A 13 20.56 -12.96 4.55
N ALA A 14 19.91 -13.44 5.62
CA ALA A 14 20.02 -14.82 6.08
C ALA A 14 19.58 -15.82 5.00
N TYR A 15 18.76 -15.40 4.03
CA TYR A 15 18.37 -16.23 2.88
C TYR A 15 19.55 -16.72 2.05
N LYS A 16 20.73 -16.10 2.16
CA LYS A 16 21.94 -16.51 1.43
C LYS A 16 22.61 -17.78 1.96
N TYR A 17 22.22 -18.21 3.16
CA TYR A 17 22.78 -19.43 3.77
C TYR A 17 21.72 -20.30 4.46
N MET A 18 20.63 -19.72 4.99
CA MET A 18 19.51 -20.51 5.52
C MET A 18 18.71 -21.12 4.37
N GLY A 19 18.15 -22.30 4.60
CA GLY A 19 17.45 -23.07 3.58
C GLY A 19 18.35 -24.02 2.83
N CYS A 20 18.05 -24.28 1.55
CA CYS A 20 18.77 -25.20 0.68
C CYS A 20 19.54 -24.44 -0.38
N HIS A 21 20.87 -24.63 -0.42
CA HIS A 21 21.76 -23.97 -1.36
C HIS A 21 22.64 -24.98 -2.13
N LYS A 22 23.02 -24.62 -3.36
CA LYS A 22 23.98 -25.37 -4.14
C LYS A 22 25.39 -25.22 -3.51
N LEU A 23 26.08 -26.34 -3.34
CA LEU A 23 27.45 -26.38 -2.83
C LEU A 23 28.30 -27.35 -3.70
N GLY A 24 29.06 -26.82 -4.66
CA GLY A 24 29.79 -27.63 -5.61
C GLY A 24 28.93 -28.54 -6.45
N ASP A 25 29.13 -29.86 -6.34
CA ASP A 25 28.35 -30.94 -6.95
C ASP A 25 27.23 -31.45 -6.03
N GLY A 26 27.00 -30.77 -4.88
CA GLY A 26 26.03 -31.13 -3.87
C GLY A 26 25.14 -29.97 -3.44
N VAL A 27 24.46 -30.18 -2.33
CA VAL A 27 23.58 -29.21 -1.70
C VAL A 27 23.83 -29.12 -0.20
N GLU A 28 23.66 -27.93 0.34
CA GLU A 28 23.78 -27.61 1.75
C GLU A 28 22.45 -27.13 2.31
N PHE A 29 22.12 -27.58 3.51
CA PHE A 29 20.88 -27.23 4.21
C PHE A 29 21.19 -26.60 5.55
N TYR A 30 20.53 -25.48 5.85
CA TYR A 30 20.45 -24.90 7.19
C TYR A 30 19.01 -24.67 7.58
N VAL A 31 18.65 -25.03 8.83
CA VAL A 31 17.31 -24.74 9.37
C VAL A 31 17.39 -24.38 10.86
N TRP A 32 16.54 -23.44 11.28
CA TRP A 32 16.39 -23.06 12.67
C TRP A 32 15.23 -23.84 13.30
N ALA A 33 15.54 -24.72 14.25
CA ALA A 33 14.58 -25.54 14.99
C ALA A 33 15.08 -25.71 16.44
N PRO A 34 14.89 -24.69 17.31
CA PRO A 34 15.55 -24.60 18.62
C PRO A 34 15.14 -25.69 19.60
N HIS A 35 13.91 -26.18 19.55
CA HIS A 35 13.36 -27.17 20.47
C HIS A 35 13.40 -28.60 19.92
N ALA A 36 13.85 -28.79 18.66
CA ALA A 36 13.94 -30.10 18.05
C ALA A 36 14.96 -31.00 18.75
N ARG A 37 14.63 -32.30 18.92
CA ARG A 37 15.58 -33.34 19.35
C ARG A 37 16.39 -33.89 18.18
N LYS A 38 15.78 -33.92 16.99
CA LYS A 38 16.39 -34.41 15.76
C LYS A 38 15.74 -33.71 14.58
N VAL A 39 16.54 -33.38 13.58
CA VAL A 39 16.08 -32.90 12.27
C VAL A 39 16.69 -33.78 11.19
N GLU A 40 15.87 -34.11 10.20
CA GLU A 40 16.22 -34.91 9.05
C GLU A 40 15.71 -34.22 7.77
N VAL A 41 16.44 -34.33 6.67
CA VAL A 41 15.99 -33.97 5.32
C VAL A 41 15.60 -35.23 4.58
N PHE A 42 14.53 -35.20 3.80
CA PHE A 42 14.18 -36.26 2.88
C PHE A 42 13.69 -35.66 1.55
N THR A 43 13.98 -36.36 0.45
CA THR A 43 13.88 -35.75 -0.89
C THR A 43 13.14 -36.66 -1.86
N SER A 44 12.61 -36.06 -2.94
CA SER A 44 11.99 -36.82 -4.05
C SER A 44 12.99 -37.65 -4.84
N ARG A 45 14.30 -37.39 -4.70
CA ARG A 45 15.35 -38.19 -5.33
C ARG A 45 15.28 -39.67 -4.96
N GLU A 46 14.93 -39.96 -3.69
CA GLU A 46 14.77 -41.32 -3.17
C GLU A 46 13.28 -41.62 -2.88
N ASP A 47 12.36 -41.04 -3.65
CA ASP A 47 10.92 -41.19 -3.46
C ASP A 47 10.45 -40.86 -2.02
N PHE A 48 11.11 -39.92 -1.37
CA PHE A 48 10.88 -39.54 0.04
C PHE A 48 11.03 -40.70 1.05
N ARG A 49 11.88 -41.67 0.75
CA ARG A 49 12.06 -42.90 1.58
C ARG A 49 13.37 -42.91 2.38
N HIS A 50 14.33 -42.06 2.00
CA HIS A 50 15.60 -41.93 2.72
C HIS A 50 15.63 -40.66 3.55
N PHE A 51 16.12 -40.76 4.81
CA PHE A 51 16.16 -39.64 5.74
C PHE A 51 17.63 -39.32 6.07
N TYR A 52 18.07 -38.15 5.67
CA TYR A 52 19.41 -37.64 5.95
C TYR A 52 19.40 -36.86 7.26
N GLY A 53 20.14 -37.34 8.30
CA GLY A 53 20.24 -36.68 9.59
C GLY A 53 21.03 -35.39 9.50
N MET A 54 20.51 -34.31 10.09
CA MET A 54 21.22 -33.06 10.24
C MET A 54 21.98 -33.01 11.56
N GLU A 55 23.09 -32.27 11.59
CA GLU A 55 23.87 -32.00 12.80
C GLU A 55 23.47 -30.64 13.41
N LYS A 56 23.33 -30.58 14.73
CA LYS A 56 23.09 -29.34 15.45
C LYS A 56 24.41 -28.60 15.60
N VAL A 57 24.59 -27.51 14.87
CA VAL A 57 25.85 -26.76 14.79
C VAL A 57 25.90 -25.52 15.68
N ASP A 58 24.77 -25.14 16.31
CA ASP A 58 24.68 -24.06 17.28
C ASP A 58 23.62 -24.41 18.34
N ASP A 59 23.94 -24.19 19.62
CA ASP A 59 23.07 -24.54 20.75
C ASP A 59 21.72 -23.79 20.74
N ARG A 60 21.63 -22.65 20.05
CA ARG A 60 20.39 -21.88 19.83
C ARG A 60 19.48 -22.51 18.78
N GLY A 61 19.86 -23.68 18.21
CA GLY A 61 18.99 -24.52 17.38
C GLY A 61 19.19 -24.40 15.88
N ILE A 62 20.39 -24.10 15.42
CA ILE A 62 20.74 -24.21 14.00
C ILE A 62 21.20 -25.62 13.68
N TRP A 63 20.55 -26.22 12.68
CA TRP A 63 20.84 -27.53 12.15
C TRP A 63 21.42 -27.42 10.75
N HIS A 64 22.40 -28.29 10.42
CA HIS A 64 23.15 -28.25 9.18
C HIS A 64 23.31 -29.65 8.59
N LEU A 65 23.35 -29.71 7.24
CA LEU A 65 23.61 -30.94 6.49
C LEU A 65 24.19 -30.61 5.12
N VAL A 66 25.14 -31.43 4.66
CA VAL A 66 25.62 -31.42 3.26
C VAL A 66 25.31 -32.77 2.63
N ILE A 67 24.68 -32.77 1.45
CA ILE A 67 24.48 -33.97 0.61
C ILE A 67 25.29 -33.80 -0.67
N GLY A 68 26.33 -34.61 -0.86
CA GLY A 68 27.19 -34.60 -2.06
C GLY A 68 26.56 -35.33 -3.25
N ASN A 69 27.14 -35.15 -4.45
CA ASN A 69 26.72 -35.78 -5.71
C ASN A 69 25.23 -35.57 -6.04
N CYS A 70 24.76 -34.30 -6.00
CA CYS A 70 23.37 -33.92 -6.04
C CYS A 70 23.17 -32.77 -7.03
N GLU A 71 23.19 -33.07 -8.33
CA GLU A 71 23.14 -32.05 -9.39
C GLU A 71 21.71 -31.65 -9.81
N CYS A 72 20.69 -32.35 -9.32
CA CYS A 72 19.32 -32.16 -9.79
C CYS A 72 18.50 -31.23 -8.87
N ILE A 73 17.68 -30.38 -9.45
CA ILE A 73 16.56 -29.70 -8.77
C ILE A 73 15.55 -30.78 -8.38
N TYR A 74 15.26 -30.91 -7.10
CA TYR A 74 14.27 -31.86 -6.57
C TYR A 74 13.59 -31.29 -5.33
N SER A 75 12.43 -31.86 -5.04
CA SER A 75 11.63 -31.49 -3.89
C SER A 75 12.19 -32.11 -2.61
N TYR A 76 12.07 -31.38 -1.50
CA TYR A 76 12.51 -31.82 -0.19
C TYR A 76 11.59 -31.30 0.93
N ARG A 77 11.69 -31.93 2.12
CA ARG A 77 11.05 -31.51 3.34
C ARG A 77 11.97 -31.76 4.53
N PHE A 78 11.69 -31.07 5.62
CA PHE A 78 12.26 -31.36 6.93
C PHE A 78 11.35 -32.32 7.70
N ARG A 79 11.93 -33.33 8.32
CA ARG A 79 11.29 -34.21 9.28
C ARG A 79 11.88 -33.92 10.65
N ILE A 80 11.04 -33.41 11.56
CA ILE A 80 11.47 -32.89 12.86
C ILE A 80 10.91 -33.78 13.94
N THR A 81 11.79 -34.33 14.81
CA THR A 81 11.40 -34.96 16.05
C THR A 81 11.35 -33.89 17.14
N THR A 82 10.17 -33.59 17.62
CA THR A 82 9.91 -32.56 18.63
C THR A 82 10.52 -32.91 19.98
N ASP A 83 10.58 -31.95 20.91
CA ASP A 83 11.00 -32.16 22.31
C ASP A 83 10.15 -33.20 23.07
N ARG A 84 8.90 -33.40 22.61
CA ARG A 84 7.97 -34.41 23.17
C ARG A 84 8.06 -35.77 22.49
N GLY A 85 8.93 -35.89 21.45
CA GLY A 85 9.13 -37.13 20.70
C GLY A 85 8.13 -37.37 19.56
N HIS A 86 7.23 -36.44 19.28
CA HIS A 86 6.39 -36.50 18.07
C HIS A 86 7.21 -36.19 16.84
N VAL A 87 6.85 -36.81 15.72
CA VAL A 87 7.46 -36.56 14.43
C VAL A 87 6.49 -35.72 13.57
N ILE A 88 7.00 -34.62 13.05
CA ILE A 88 6.27 -33.69 12.17
C ILE A 88 7.06 -33.44 10.90
N GLU A 89 6.37 -33.10 9.82
CA GLU A 89 6.99 -32.76 8.52
C GLU A 89 6.73 -31.29 8.21
N LYS A 90 7.78 -30.59 7.74
CA LYS A 90 7.76 -29.15 7.48
C LYS A 90 8.34 -28.82 6.12
N SER A 91 7.76 -27.83 5.44
CA SER A 91 8.40 -27.13 4.34
C SER A 91 9.51 -26.23 4.86
N ASP A 92 10.47 -25.91 4.01
CA ASP A 92 11.56 -25.02 4.38
C ASP A 92 11.08 -23.55 4.40
N PRO A 93 11.23 -22.85 5.52
CA PRO A 93 10.91 -21.42 5.60
C PRO A 93 11.67 -20.54 4.62
N TYR A 94 12.88 -20.94 4.24
CA TYR A 94 13.78 -20.19 3.35
C TYR A 94 13.78 -20.72 1.91
N ALA A 95 12.83 -21.60 1.53
CA ALA A 95 12.73 -22.08 0.16
C ALA A 95 12.40 -20.95 -0.81
N PHE A 96 13.08 -20.93 -1.97
CA PHE A 96 12.83 -19.96 -3.05
C PHE A 96 11.70 -20.39 -3.99
N TYR A 97 11.33 -21.66 -3.94
CA TYR A 97 10.28 -22.25 -4.76
C TYR A 97 9.60 -23.42 -4.04
N SER A 98 8.36 -23.70 -4.39
CA SER A 98 7.54 -24.77 -3.82
C SER A 98 6.90 -25.61 -4.91
N GLU A 99 6.60 -26.87 -4.61
CA GLU A 99 5.81 -27.72 -5.51
C GLU A 99 4.41 -27.13 -5.72
N ARG A 100 3.86 -27.37 -6.91
CA ARG A 100 2.48 -27.00 -7.22
C ARG A 100 1.50 -27.82 -6.38
N ARG A 101 0.47 -27.19 -5.85
CA ARG A 101 -0.59 -27.87 -5.10
C ARG A 101 -1.23 -29.02 -5.89
N PRO A 102 -1.66 -30.12 -5.22
CA PRO A 102 -1.84 -30.27 -3.77
C PRO A 102 -0.55 -30.59 -3.00
N SER A 103 0.57 -30.73 -3.66
CA SER A 103 1.88 -30.89 -3.01
C SER A 103 2.30 -29.61 -2.30
N ASN A 104 3.18 -29.74 -1.29
CA ASN A 104 3.66 -28.63 -0.48
C ASN A 104 5.13 -28.77 -0.09
N ALA A 105 5.91 -29.60 -0.79
CA ALA A 105 7.33 -29.71 -0.57
C ALA A 105 8.06 -28.47 -1.10
N SER A 106 9.15 -28.11 -0.47
CA SER A 106 10.08 -27.12 -0.95
C SER A 106 10.86 -27.64 -2.15
N VAL A 107 11.20 -26.77 -3.09
CA VAL A 107 11.97 -27.13 -4.27
C VAL A 107 13.30 -26.37 -4.23
N MET A 108 14.40 -27.11 -4.38
CA MET A 108 15.70 -26.47 -4.55
C MET A 108 15.70 -25.66 -5.86
N TYR A 109 16.04 -24.39 -5.79
CA TYR A 109 16.01 -23.50 -6.94
C TYR A 109 17.20 -22.54 -6.92
N ASP A 110 17.97 -22.48 -7.99
CA ASP A 110 19.14 -21.61 -8.12
C ASP A 110 18.76 -20.32 -8.87
N LEU A 111 18.47 -19.25 -8.13
CA LEU A 111 18.11 -17.95 -8.68
C LEU A 111 19.25 -17.33 -9.51
N SER A 112 20.52 -17.64 -9.20
CA SER A 112 21.69 -17.02 -9.82
C SER A 112 21.86 -17.35 -11.30
N GLN A 113 21.14 -18.35 -11.81
CA GLN A 113 21.19 -18.74 -13.22
C GLN A 113 20.42 -17.78 -14.14
N TYR A 114 19.46 -17.02 -13.62
CA TYR A 114 18.81 -15.98 -14.40
C TYR A 114 19.77 -14.81 -14.62
N LYS A 115 19.71 -14.19 -15.81
CA LYS A 115 20.56 -13.04 -16.16
C LYS A 115 19.69 -11.87 -16.59
N PHE A 116 19.61 -10.89 -15.72
CA PHE A 116 18.95 -9.65 -16.00
C PHE A 116 19.63 -8.85 -17.12
N THR A 117 18.84 -8.11 -17.88
CA THR A 117 19.30 -7.19 -18.95
C THR A 117 18.86 -5.74 -18.69
N ASP A 118 18.33 -5.46 -17.54
CA ASP A 118 17.76 -4.19 -17.09
C ASP A 118 18.79 -3.21 -16.48
N ASN A 119 20.07 -3.41 -16.71
CA ASN A 119 21.17 -2.62 -16.12
C ASN A 119 20.96 -1.10 -16.30
N GLU A 120 20.52 -0.65 -17.48
CA GLU A 120 20.29 0.76 -17.77
C GLU A 120 19.18 1.35 -16.88
N TYR A 121 18.13 0.58 -16.62
CA TYR A 121 17.06 0.98 -15.70
C TYR A 121 17.57 1.04 -14.26
N MET A 122 18.25 0.01 -13.80
CA MET A 122 18.80 -0.09 -12.43
C MET A 122 19.81 1.02 -12.11
N GLU A 123 20.66 1.41 -13.08
CA GLU A 123 21.60 2.54 -12.93
C GLU A 123 20.88 3.90 -12.83
N LYS A 124 19.72 4.05 -13.47
CA LYS A 124 18.91 5.28 -13.46
C LYS A 124 17.84 5.31 -12.39
N ARG A 125 17.57 4.15 -11.79
CA ARG A 125 16.57 4.04 -10.73
C ARG A 125 16.90 5.00 -9.60
N ASN A 126 15.98 5.89 -9.29
CA ASN A 126 16.12 6.80 -8.18
C ASN A 126 14.77 7.04 -7.53
N PHE A 127 14.78 7.14 -6.22
CA PHE A 127 13.62 7.55 -5.46
C PHE A 127 13.58 9.08 -5.35
N SER A 128 12.45 9.67 -5.73
CA SER A 128 12.17 11.09 -5.52
C SER A 128 10.67 11.34 -5.38
N TYR A 129 10.28 12.11 -4.39
CA TYR A 129 8.88 12.57 -4.24
C TYR A 129 8.40 13.41 -5.43
N ASN A 130 9.32 13.95 -6.23
CA ASN A 130 9.01 14.73 -7.42
C ASN A 130 8.77 13.87 -8.67
N ASN A 131 9.03 12.57 -8.61
CA ASN A 131 8.72 11.67 -9.72
C ASN A 131 7.21 11.42 -9.79
N PRO A 132 6.63 11.31 -11.00
CA PRO A 132 5.27 10.79 -11.15
C PRO A 132 5.19 9.38 -10.58
N LEU A 133 4.15 9.11 -9.80
CA LEU A 133 3.84 7.77 -9.28
C LEU A 133 2.36 7.50 -9.49
N ASN A 134 2.05 6.74 -10.54
CA ASN A 134 0.72 6.28 -10.91
C ASN A 134 0.77 4.76 -10.98
N ILE A 135 0.19 4.10 -9.98
CA ILE A 135 0.33 2.67 -9.71
C ILE A 135 -0.89 1.93 -10.26
N TYR A 136 -0.65 0.86 -11.00
CA TYR A 136 -1.64 -0.14 -11.37
C TYR A 136 -1.51 -1.35 -10.44
N GLU A 137 -2.43 -1.50 -9.50
CA GLU A 137 -2.49 -2.63 -8.59
C GLU A 137 -3.12 -3.82 -9.29
N VAL A 138 -2.47 -4.99 -9.22
CA VAL A 138 -2.90 -6.19 -9.94
C VAL A 138 -2.80 -7.45 -9.10
N HIS A 139 -3.86 -8.28 -9.14
CA HIS A 139 -3.82 -9.67 -8.75
C HIS A 139 -3.50 -10.50 -9.99
N VAL A 140 -2.43 -11.33 -9.95
CA VAL A 140 -1.95 -12.07 -11.14
C VAL A 140 -3.06 -12.82 -11.83
N ASN A 141 -3.77 -13.68 -11.10
CA ASN A 141 -4.86 -14.48 -11.67
C ASN A 141 -6.11 -13.66 -12.04
N GLY A 142 -6.27 -12.48 -11.43
CA GLY A 142 -7.40 -11.60 -11.71
C GLY A 142 -7.28 -10.82 -13.02
N PHE A 143 -6.08 -10.73 -13.62
CA PHE A 143 -5.89 -9.99 -14.86
C PHE A 143 -6.49 -10.71 -16.08
N LYS A 144 -6.21 -12.00 -16.22
CA LYS A 144 -6.75 -12.84 -17.29
C LYS A 144 -6.93 -14.26 -16.77
N HIS A 145 -8.13 -14.75 -16.71
CA HIS A 145 -8.41 -16.11 -16.28
C HIS A 145 -9.54 -16.71 -17.13
N GLU A 146 -9.17 -17.57 -18.04
CA GLU A 146 -10.09 -18.29 -18.93
C GLU A 146 -9.98 -19.81 -18.71
N GLY A 147 -10.16 -20.25 -17.44
CA GLY A 147 -10.14 -21.67 -17.04
C GLY A 147 -8.80 -22.18 -16.53
N GLU A 148 -7.67 -21.58 -16.90
CA GLU A 148 -6.34 -21.83 -16.34
C GLU A 148 -5.84 -20.59 -15.58
N LEU A 149 -4.91 -20.80 -14.64
CA LEU A 149 -4.32 -19.70 -13.90
C LEU A 149 -3.44 -18.83 -14.81
N THR A 150 -3.59 -17.52 -14.72
CA THR A 150 -2.74 -16.56 -15.42
C THR A 150 -1.28 -16.73 -14.99
N THR A 151 -0.38 -16.73 -15.96
CA THR A 151 1.06 -16.91 -15.73
C THR A 151 1.82 -15.60 -15.80
N TYR A 152 3.04 -15.54 -15.22
CA TYR A 152 3.94 -14.39 -15.37
C TYR A 152 4.28 -14.09 -16.83
N ARG A 153 4.31 -15.12 -17.70
CA ARG A 153 4.54 -14.95 -19.15
C ARG A 153 3.39 -14.22 -19.82
N GLU A 154 2.14 -14.60 -19.50
CA GLU A 154 0.96 -13.89 -20.02
C GLU A 154 0.90 -12.45 -19.52
N LEU A 155 1.24 -12.19 -18.25
CA LEU A 155 1.36 -10.82 -17.77
C LEU A 155 2.41 -10.02 -18.55
N LYS A 156 3.56 -10.62 -18.84
CA LYS A 156 4.59 -9.97 -19.65
C LYS A 156 4.06 -9.57 -21.03
N GLU A 157 3.32 -10.45 -21.68
CA GLU A 157 2.82 -10.24 -23.04
C GLU A 157 1.63 -9.29 -23.13
N GLU A 158 0.77 -9.23 -22.13
CA GLU A 158 -0.50 -8.51 -22.18
C GLU A 158 -0.59 -7.33 -21.20
N LEU A 159 -0.15 -7.48 -19.95
CA LEU A 159 -0.25 -6.42 -18.94
C LEU A 159 0.74 -5.29 -19.22
N ILE A 160 1.99 -5.58 -19.55
CA ILE A 160 3.01 -4.55 -19.79
C ILE A 160 2.62 -3.59 -20.93
N PRO A 161 2.18 -4.07 -22.12
CA PRO A 161 1.68 -3.18 -23.15
C PRO A 161 0.48 -2.34 -22.72
N TYR A 162 -0.45 -2.92 -21.97
CA TYR A 162 -1.62 -2.20 -21.46
C TYR A 162 -1.25 -1.08 -20.49
N VAL A 163 -0.46 -1.38 -19.48
CA VAL A 163 0.01 -0.41 -18.47
C VAL A 163 0.77 0.75 -19.12
N LYS A 164 1.63 0.44 -20.10
CA LYS A 164 2.37 1.43 -20.88
C LYS A 164 1.44 2.31 -21.74
N GLN A 165 0.46 1.70 -22.41
CA GLN A 165 -0.53 2.44 -23.23
C GLN A 165 -1.38 3.36 -22.38
N MET A 166 -1.78 2.91 -21.19
CA MET A 166 -2.59 3.69 -20.25
C MET A 166 -1.81 4.82 -19.59
N GLY A 167 -0.48 4.74 -19.53
CA GLY A 167 0.37 5.75 -18.91
C GLY A 167 0.55 5.59 -17.41
N TYR A 168 0.39 4.37 -16.89
CA TYR A 168 0.84 4.04 -15.54
C TYR A 168 2.37 4.00 -15.49
N THR A 169 2.93 4.27 -14.31
CA THR A 169 4.38 4.31 -14.10
C THR A 169 4.90 3.06 -13.39
N HIS A 170 4.06 2.43 -12.59
CA HIS A 170 4.39 1.25 -11.79
C HIS A 170 3.26 0.23 -11.81
N ILE A 171 3.63 -1.03 -11.62
CA ILE A 171 2.72 -2.13 -11.31
C ILE A 171 2.93 -2.49 -9.84
N GLU A 172 1.86 -2.55 -9.04
CA GLU A 172 1.89 -3.12 -7.70
C GLU A 172 1.26 -4.51 -7.74
N MET A 173 2.07 -5.53 -7.49
CA MET A 173 1.60 -6.92 -7.46
C MET A 173 1.08 -7.26 -6.07
N MET A 174 -0.21 -7.63 -5.96
CA MET A 174 -0.73 -8.26 -4.74
C MET A 174 0.15 -9.47 -4.39
N PRO A 175 0.12 -10.00 -3.13
CA PRO A 175 1.13 -10.95 -2.69
C PRO A 175 1.28 -12.18 -3.61
N ILE A 176 2.49 -12.40 -4.09
CA ILE A 176 2.86 -13.51 -5.00
C ILE A 176 3.65 -14.62 -4.30
N VAL A 177 3.71 -14.59 -2.99
CA VAL A 177 4.38 -15.61 -2.18
C VAL A 177 3.53 -16.87 -2.03
N GLU A 178 4.16 -18.02 -1.72
CA GLU A 178 3.43 -19.29 -1.62
C GLU A 178 2.41 -19.30 -0.47
N HIS A 179 1.17 -19.72 -0.77
CA HIS A 179 0.04 -19.71 0.16
C HIS A 179 -0.89 -20.90 -0.09
N PRO A 180 -1.61 -21.43 0.93
CA PRO A 180 -2.43 -22.62 0.79
C PRO A 180 -3.81 -22.33 0.16
N PHE A 181 -4.36 -21.15 0.35
CA PHE A 181 -5.74 -20.80 0.03
C PHE A 181 -5.82 -19.61 -0.94
N ASP A 182 -6.38 -19.82 -2.14
CA ASP A 182 -6.46 -18.79 -3.19
C ASP A 182 -7.27 -17.57 -2.75
N GLY A 183 -8.37 -17.78 -2.01
CA GLY A 183 -9.21 -16.70 -1.49
C GLY A 183 -8.55 -15.84 -0.41
N SER A 184 -7.30 -16.14 0.00
CA SER A 184 -6.48 -15.22 0.80
C SER A 184 -5.72 -14.21 -0.05
N TRP A 185 -5.75 -14.36 -1.39
CA TRP A 185 -5.02 -13.52 -2.35
C TRP A 185 -3.52 -13.42 -2.09
N GLY A 186 -2.95 -14.41 -1.36
CA GLY A 186 -1.56 -14.44 -0.95
C GLY A 186 -1.24 -13.81 0.41
N TYR A 187 -2.19 -13.14 1.07
CA TYR A 187 -1.95 -12.52 2.38
C TYR A 187 -1.76 -13.54 3.52
N GLN A 188 -2.24 -14.79 3.38
CA GLN A 188 -1.98 -15.86 4.35
C GLN A 188 -0.91 -16.82 3.81
N ALA A 189 0.33 -16.38 3.82
CA ALA A 189 1.45 -17.11 3.24
C ALA A 189 1.95 -18.28 4.12
N THR A 190 2.55 -19.27 3.46
CA THR A 190 3.32 -20.36 4.08
C THR A 190 4.80 -20.31 3.71
N GLY A 191 5.17 -19.61 2.63
CA GLY A 191 6.55 -19.48 2.16
C GLY A 191 6.86 -18.06 1.71
N PHE A 192 7.42 -17.22 2.58
CA PHE A 192 7.61 -15.77 2.35
C PHE A 192 8.73 -15.42 1.36
N MET A 193 9.59 -16.37 1.00
CA MET A 193 10.67 -16.20 0.02
C MET A 193 10.42 -17.00 -1.26
N SER A 194 9.36 -17.83 -1.27
CA SER A 194 8.97 -18.66 -2.39
C SER A 194 7.97 -17.93 -3.27
N ALA A 195 8.39 -17.53 -4.48
CA ALA A 195 7.44 -17.09 -5.50
C ALA A 195 6.47 -18.26 -5.78
N THR A 196 5.16 -18.00 -5.68
CA THR A 196 4.18 -19.08 -5.77
C THR A 196 4.26 -19.81 -7.12
N SER A 197 4.25 -21.13 -7.06
CA SER A 197 4.30 -21.98 -8.24
C SER A 197 3.02 -21.97 -9.10
N ARG A 198 1.98 -21.26 -8.65
CA ARG A 198 0.74 -21.07 -9.39
C ARG A 198 0.93 -20.37 -10.71
N TYR A 199 1.78 -19.36 -10.73
CA TYR A 199 1.90 -18.41 -11.83
C TYR A 199 3.13 -18.64 -12.71
N GLY A 200 3.98 -19.59 -12.36
CA GLY A 200 5.21 -19.91 -13.08
C GLY A 200 6.37 -20.21 -12.16
N THR A 201 7.56 -20.15 -12.71
CA THR A 201 8.82 -20.35 -11.97
C THR A 201 9.37 -19.01 -11.43
N PRO A 202 10.31 -19.03 -10.48
CA PRO A 202 11.06 -17.84 -10.08
C PRO A 202 11.70 -17.10 -11.26
N TRP A 203 12.24 -17.82 -12.25
CA TRP A 203 12.80 -17.17 -13.44
C TRP A 203 11.75 -16.52 -14.33
N ASP A 204 10.53 -17.07 -14.42
CA ASP A 204 9.44 -16.41 -15.15
C ASP A 204 9.04 -15.09 -14.48
N LEU A 205 9.07 -15.02 -13.14
CA LEU A 205 8.84 -13.75 -12.41
C LEU A 205 9.99 -12.77 -12.64
N MET A 206 11.25 -13.21 -12.59
CA MET A 206 12.41 -12.36 -12.89
C MET A 206 12.33 -11.81 -14.33
N ASP A 207 11.91 -12.63 -15.28
CA ASP A 207 11.73 -12.24 -16.68
C ASP A 207 10.61 -11.20 -16.85
N PHE A 208 9.51 -11.34 -16.09
CA PHE A 208 8.45 -10.33 -16.04
C PHE A 208 8.97 -8.99 -15.50
N VAL A 209 9.70 -8.98 -14.38
CA VAL A 209 10.26 -7.75 -13.79
C VAL A 209 11.28 -7.12 -14.75
N ASN A 210 12.17 -7.92 -15.33
CA ASN A 210 13.15 -7.45 -16.33
C ASN A 210 12.45 -6.75 -17.50
N GLU A 211 11.39 -7.34 -18.04
CA GLU A 211 10.63 -6.73 -19.15
C GLU A 211 9.90 -5.45 -18.74
N CYS A 212 9.38 -5.36 -17.51
CA CYS A 212 8.83 -4.11 -16.96
C CYS A 212 9.88 -3.01 -16.99
N HIS A 213 11.08 -3.28 -16.51
CA HIS A 213 12.21 -2.33 -16.49
C HIS A 213 12.63 -1.89 -17.89
N LEU A 214 12.71 -2.81 -18.86
CA LEU A 214 13.00 -2.49 -20.26
C LEU A 214 11.93 -1.57 -20.88
N ASN A 215 10.72 -1.54 -20.30
CA ASN A 215 9.65 -0.64 -20.69
C ASN A 215 9.52 0.61 -19.80
N ASN A 216 10.47 0.86 -18.89
CA ASN A 216 10.47 1.94 -17.89
C ASN A 216 9.25 1.90 -16.96
N ILE A 217 8.82 0.71 -16.56
CA ILE A 217 7.75 0.46 -15.60
C ILE A 217 8.38 -0.14 -14.35
N GLY A 218 8.21 0.50 -13.19
CA GLY A 218 8.64 -0.04 -11.91
C GLY A 218 7.68 -1.10 -11.40
N VAL A 219 8.19 -1.99 -10.53
CA VAL A 219 7.41 -3.08 -9.94
C VAL A 219 7.47 -3.04 -8.42
N ILE A 220 6.31 -2.98 -7.77
CA ILE A 220 6.15 -2.96 -6.31
C ILE A 220 5.55 -4.29 -5.88
N LEU A 221 6.03 -4.84 -4.76
CA LEU A 221 5.48 -6.05 -4.16
C LEU A 221 4.67 -5.71 -2.91
N ASP A 222 3.45 -6.22 -2.84
CA ASP A 222 2.66 -6.20 -1.61
C ASP A 222 3.07 -7.34 -0.68
N VAL A 223 3.35 -7.02 0.60
CA VAL A 223 3.88 -7.96 1.59
C VAL A 223 3.10 -7.90 2.90
N ALA A 224 2.69 -9.07 3.41
CA ALA A 224 1.93 -9.22 4.66
C ALA A 224 2.83 -9.73 5.79
N TYR A 225 3.66 -8.86 6.39
CA TYR A 225 4.61 -9.24 7.45
C TYR A 225 4.01 -9.21 8.88
N VAL A 226 2.71 -9.12 8.98
CA VAL A 226 1.96 -9.18 10.25
C VAL A 226 1.74 -10.62 10.70
N HIS A 227 1.36 -11.51 9.76
CA HIS A 227 0.84 -12.84 10.07
C HIS A 227 1.15 -13.87 8.98
N PHE A 228 0.90 -15.15 9.28
CA PHE A 228 1.13 -16.27 8.37
C PHE A 228 0.05 -17.35 8.54
N ALA A 229 -0.08 -18.23 7.54
CA ALA A 229 -1.08 -19.30 7.51
C ALA A 229 -0.90 -20.32 8.65
N THR A 230 -2.01 -20.97 9.04
CA THR A 230 -2.01 -21.96 10.16
C THR A 230 -1.72 -23.38 9.71
N ASP A 231 -1.40 -23.60 8.45
CA ASP A 231 -1.15 -24.90 7.87
C ASP A 231 0.03 -25.61 8.53
N ALA A 232 -0.20 -26.85 8.93
CA ALA A 232 0.73 -27.61 9.77
C ALA A 232 2.10 -27.87 9.11
N TYR A 233 2.19 -27.85 7.79
CA TYR A 233 3.44 -28.00 7.06
C TYR A 233 4.26 -26.72 6.97
N GLY A 234 3.66 -25.54 7.21
CA GLY A 234 4.29 -24.24 7.17
C GLY A 234 4.99 -23.85 8.50
N LEU A 235 4.98 -22.54 8.80
CA LEU A 235 5.70 -21.96 9.93
C LEU A 235 5.07 -22.28 11.30
N CYS A 236 3.77 -22.56 11.34
CA CYS A 236 2.99 -22.79 12.54
C CYS A 236 3.64 -23.88 13.42
N THR A 237 3.96 -23.56 14.67
CA THR A 237 4.60 -24.48 15.63
C THR A 237 5.74 -25.30 15.00
N PHE A 238 6.71 -24.59 14.40
CA PHE A 238 7.64 -25.14 13.40
C PHE A 238 8.38 -26.39 13.87
N ASP A 239 8.84 -26.44 15.11
CA ASP A 239 9.52 -27.60 15.68
C ASP A 239 8.70 -28.31 16.78
N GLY A 240 7.38 -28.07 16.80
CA GLY A 240 6.45 -28.56 17.81
C GLY A 240 6.15 -27.56 18.92
N ARG A 241 6.80 -26.38 18.88
CA ARG A 241 6.53 -25.23 19.73
C ARG A 241 6.47 -23.95 18.88
N PRO A 242 5.92 -22.84 19.43
CA PRO A 242 6.02 -21.52 18.80
C PRO A 242 7.48 -21.13 18.53
N CYS A 243 7.81 -20.88 17.26
CA CYS A 243 9.12 -20.41 16.83
C CYS A 243 9.01 -19.06 16.15
N TYR A 244 8.08 -18.92 15.20
CA TYR A 244 7.83 -17.72 14.43
C TYR A 244 6.71 -16.87 15.03
N GLU A 245 5.71 -17.49 15.65
CA GLU A 245 4.59 -16.87 16.34
C GLU A 245 4.92 -16.52 17.81
N TYR A 246 4.09 -15.67 18.40
CA TYR A 246 4.13 -15.43 19.85
C TYR A 246 3.78 -16.68 20.64
N ASP A 247 4.48 -16.90 21.78
CA ASP A 247 4.22 -18.01 22.69
C ASP A 247 2.93 -17.79 23.51
N ASP A 248 2.56 -16.53 23.78
CA ASP A 248 1.29 -16.21 24.45
C ASP A 248 0.11 -16.42 23.46
N PRO A 249 -0.83 -17.34 23.80
CA PRO A 249 -2.00 -17.62 22.95
C PRO A 249 -2.89 -16.39 22.66
N LYS A 250 -2.84 -15.35 23.51
CA LYS A 250 -3.59 -14.11 23.28
C LYS A 250 -2.98 -13.22 22.21
N LEU A 251 -1.67 -13.32 22.02
CA LEU A 251 -0.92 -12.54 21.04
C LEU A 251 -0.63 -13.34 19.78
N SER A 252 -0.73 -14.68 19.82
CA SER A 252 -0.34 -15.54 18.71
C SER A 252 -1.38 -15.62 17.58
N ARG A 253 -2.63 -15.22 17.82
CA ARG A 253 -3.71 -15.32 16.83
C ARG A 253 -4.12 -13.95 16.31
N SER A 254 -4.23 -13.82 15.00
CA SER A 254 -4.78 -12.63 14.36
C SER A 254 -6.31 -12.69 14.28
N GLN A 255 -6.94 -11.55 14.04
CA GLN A 255 -8.37 -11.45 13.78
C GLN A 255 -8.83 -12.21 12.51
N TRP A 256 -7.91 -12.55 11.61
CA TRP A 256 -8.17 -13.31 10.38
C TRP A 256 -7.99 -14.83 10.57
N GLY A 257 -7.76 -15.31 11.81
CA GLY A 257 -7.58 -16.73 12.11
C GLY A 257 -6.19 -17.30 11.79
N SER A 258 -5.26 -16.47 11.35
CA SER A 258 -3.85 -16.80 11.11
C SER A 258 -3.00 -16.65 12.36
N TYR A 259 -1.69 -16.97 12.32
CA TYR A 259 -0.74 -16.71 13.40
C TYR A 259 -0.02 -15.38 13.19
N GLN A 260 0.17 -14.61 14.27
CA GLN A 260 0.95 -13.38 14.25
C GLN A 260 2.44 -13.68 14.47
N PHE A 261 3.31 -13.03 13.68
CA PHE A 261 4.76 -13.10 13.89
C PHE A 261 5.17 -12.48 15.21
N ASN A 262 6.08 -13.14 15.92
CA ASN A 262 6.74 -12.59 17.11
C ASN A 262 7.80 -11.56 16.70
N LEU A 263 7.38 -10.32 16.49
CA LEU A 263 8.23 -9.20 16.07
C LEU A 263 9.25 -8.75 17.13
N GLY A 264 9.26 -9.39 18.30
CA GLY A 264 10.31 -9.25 19.32
C GLY A 264 11.44 -10.28 19.20
N SER A 265 11.27 -11.32 18.36
CA SER A 265 12.25 -12.39 18.17
C SER A 265 13.28 -12.03 17.10
N GLY A 266 14.58 -12.06 17.46
CA GLY A 266 15.66 -11.76 16.51
C GLY A 266 15.65 -12.66 15.26
N PRO A 267 15.55 -14.00 15.38
CA PRO A 267 15.42 -14.89 14.23
C PRO A 267 14.23 -14.57 13.33
N VAL A 268 13.08 -14.18 13.89
CA VAL A 268 11.89 -13.78 13.12
C VAL A 268 12.12 -12.48 12.39
N ILE A 269 12.77 -11.49 13.02
CA ILE A 269 13.14 -10.23 12.38
C ILE A 269 14.10 -10.50 11.21
N SER A 270 15.15 -11.31 11.41
CA SER A 270 16.09 -11.67 10.34
C SER A 270 15.42 -12.45 9.20
N TYR A 271 14.43 -13.29 9.51
CA TYR A 271 13.62 -13.98 8.52
C TYR A 271 12.81 -13.00 7.65
N LEU A 272 12.08 -12.06 8.26
CA LEU A 272 11.27 -11.07 7.54
C LEU A 272 12.15 -10.07 6.75
N MET A 273 13.30 -9.67 7.30
CA MET A 273 14.30 -8.88 6.58
C MET A 273 14.81 -9.63 5.34
N SER A 274 15.09 -10.93 5.48
CA SER A 274 15.52 -11.77 4.36
C SER A 274 14.42 -11.92 3.32
N ALA A 275 13.16 -12.04 3.74
CA ALA A 275 12.00 -12.12 2.84
C ALA A 275 11.80 -10.84 2.02
N ALA A 276 12.13 -9.68 2.57
CA ALA A 276 12.14 -8.42 1.81
C ALA A 276 13.33 -8.36 0.84
N ASN A 277 14.52 -8.63 1.36
CA ASN A 277 15.76 -8.46 0.60
C ASN A 277 15.91 -9.42 -0.58
N ILE A 278 15.32 -10.61 -0.53
CA ILE A 278 15.36 -11.52 -1.68
C ILE A 278 14.63 -10.92 -2.89
N PHE A 279 13.46 -10.30 -2.69
CA PHE A 279 12.73 -9.66 -3.78
C PHE A 279 13.42 -8.38 -4.28
N LEU A 280 14.06 -7.63 -3.40
CA LEU A 280 14.79 -6.42 -3.79
C LEU A 280 16.12 -6.73 -4.50
N ASN A 281 16.88 -7.75 -4.02
CA ASN A 281 18.18 -8.10 -4.56
C ASN A 281 18.15 -9.04 -5.75
N GLU A 282 17.34 -10.12 -5.62
CA GLU A 282 17.39 -11.22 -6.59
C GLU A 282 16.32 -11.07 -7.68
N TYR A 283 15.19 -10.38 -7.38
CA TYR A 283 14.11 -10.16 -8.34
C TYR A 283 14.01 -8.70 -8.83
N HIS A 284 14.84 -7.79 -8.33
CA HIS A 284 14.93 -6.37 -8.71
C HIS A 284 13.66 -5.54 -8.49
N PHE A 285 12.78 -5.89 -7.54
CA PHE A 285 11.61 -5.07 -7.23
C PHE A 285 12.01 -3.64 -6.80
N ASP A 286 11.19 -2.65 -7.19
CA ASP A 286 11.42 -1.22 -6.94
C ASP A 286 10.80 -0.70 -5.65
N GLY A 287 9.96 -1.50 -5.01
CA GLY A 287 9.31 -1.11 -3.77
C GLY A 287 8.59 -2.24 -3.08
N LEU A 288 8.25 -1.99 -1.83
CA LEU A 288 7.42 -2.85 -1.01
C LEU A 288 6.25 -2.05 -0.45
N ARG A 289 5.03 -2.56 -0.61
CA ARG A 289 3.85 -2.10 0.13
C ARG A 289 3.61 -3.04 1.30
N MET A 290 3.69 -2.53 2.51
CA MET A 290 3.45 -3.31 3.72
C MET A 290 1.98 -3.25 4.11
N ASP A 291 1.34 -4.40 4.09
CA ASP A 291 -0.05 -4.62 4.46
C ASP A 291 -0.27 -4.47 5.96
N ALA A 292 -1.45 -3.94 6.35
CA ALA A 292 -1.95 -3.91 7.72
C ALA A 292 -0.93 -3.40 8.76
N VAL A 293 -0.21 -2.32 8.46
CA VAL A 293 0.78 -1.70 9.37
C VAL A 293 0.14 -1.33 10.70
N SER A 294 -1.15 -0.97 10.71
CA SER A 294 -1.92 -0.77 11.95
C SER A 294 -1.85 -1.95 12.91
N ASN A 295 -1.82 -3.19 12.40
CA ASN A 295 -1.72 -4.42 13.20
C ASN A 295 -0.29 -4.73 13.68
N ILE A 296 0.70 -4.07 13.09
CA ILE A 296 2.08 -4.08 13.59
C ILE A 296 2.24 -3.06 14.73
N ILE A 297 1.69 -1.84 14.54
CA ILE A 297 1.79 -0.73 15.49
C ILE A 297 0.97 -0.99 16.76
N PHE A 298 -0.25 -1.50 16.61
CA PHE A 298 -1.17 -1.76 17.72
C PHE A 298 -1.52 -3.25 17.78
N PHE A 299 -1.74 -3.77 18.97
CA PHE A 299 -2.28 -5.12 19.13
C PHE A 299 -3.67 -5.19 18.46
N ASP A 300 -3.86 -6.19 17.58
CA ASP A 300 -5.06 -6.38 16.76
C ASP A 300 -5.50 -5.14 15.93
N GLY A 301 -4.54 -4.27 15.57
CA GLY A 301 -4.83 -3.02 14.85
C GLY A 301 -5.65 -2.01 15.65
N ASN A 302 -5.82 -2.22 16.96
CA ASN A 302 -6.72 -1.45 17.80
C ASN A 302 -5.97 -0.61 18.84
N LYS A 303 -5.93 0.70 18.64
CA LYS A 303 -5.29 1.64 19.56
C LYS A 303 -5.80 1.60 20.99
N ASN A 304 -7.03 1.13 21.25
CA ASN A 304 -7.57 1.01 22.59
C ASN A 304 -7.00 -0.20 23.36
N ILE A 305 -6.43 -1.18 22.67
CA ILE A 305 -5.72 -2.32 23.30
C ILE A 305 -4.31 -1.89 23.71
N GLY A 306 -3.67 -1.03 22.92
CA GLY A 306 -2.37 -0.44 23.19
C GLY A 306 -1.36 -0.66 22.09
N GLU A 307 -0.25 0.06 22.16
CA GLU A 307 0.84 -0.02 21.20
C GLU A 307 1.65 -1.31 21.40
N ASN A 308 2.03 -1.92 20.27
CA ASN A 308 2.96 -3.04 20.22
C ASN A 308 4.40 -2.51 20.11
N ALA A 309 5.08 -2.36 21.22
CA ALA A 309 6.45 -1.84 21.26
C ALA A 309 7.44 -2.67 20.41
N SER A 310 7.25 -4.00 20.35
CA SER A 310 8.06 -4.87 19.48
C SER A 310 7.79 -4.61 18.02
N GLY A 311 6.53 -4.43 17.64
CA GLY A 311 6.12 -4.08 16.27
C GLY A 311 6.67 -2.73 15.83
N LEU A 312 6.55 -1.71 16.68
CA LEU A 312 7.13 -0.38 16.43
C LEU A 312 8.66 -0.43 16.23
N SER A 313 9.35 -1.18 17.10
CA SER A 313 10.80 -1.39 16.99
C SER A 313 11.17 -2.13 15.70
N PHE A 314 10.39 -3.15 15.33
CA PHE A 314 10.56 -3.89 14.10
C PHE A 314 10.42 -2.99 12.86
N VAL A 315 9.32 -2.24 12.72
CA VAL A 315 9.08 -1.37 11.56
C VAL A 315 10.19 -0.34 11.40
N LYS A 316 10.57 0.36 12.48
CA LYS A 316 11.67 1.34 12.43
C LYS A 316 12.99 0.68 11.97
N ARG A 317 13.32 -0.50 12.53
CA ARG A 317 14.53 -1.25 12.14
C ARG A 317 14.45 -1.72 10.69
N PHE A 318 13.31 -2.27 10.29
CA PHE A 318 13.06 -2.75 8.93
C PHE A 318 13.27 -1.62 7.92
N ASN A 319 12.55 -0.52 8.06
CA ASN A 319 12.61 0.58 7.11
C ASN A 319 14.01 1.22 7.07
N TYR A 320 14.65 1.43 8.23
CA TYR A 320 16.02 1.92 8.29
C TYR A 320 17.01 1.01 7.56
N SER A 321 16.93 -0.30 7.78
CA SER A 321 17.87 -1.26 7.16
C SER A 321 17.67 -1.35 5.67
N ILE A 322 16.41 -1.46 5.20
CA ILE A 322 16.10 -1.49 3.77
C ILE A 322 16.54 -0.20 3.08
N LYS A 323 16.22 0.97 3.62
CA LYS A 323 16.64 2.25 3.01
C LYS A 323 18.15 2.47 3.02
N LYS A 324 18.86 1.89 3.97
CA LYS A 324 20.32 1.92 4.01
C LYS A 324 20.97 1.04 2.94
N GLU A 325 20.39 -0.13 2.67
CA GLU A 325 20.86 -1.07 1.66
C GLU A 325 20.37 -0.69 0.26
N HIS A 326 19.15 -0.15 0.15
CA HIS A 326 18.44 0.19 -1.07
C HIS A 326 17.84 1.61 -0.98
N PRO A 327 18.65 2.67 -1.07
CA PRO A 327 18.17 4.06 -0.92
C PRO A 327 17.17 4.48 -2.01
N ASP A 328 17.16 3.80 -3.14
CA ASP A 328 16.35 4.02 -4.34
C ASP A 328 15.02 3.24 -4.36
N VAL A 329 14.79 2.35 -3.39
CA VAL A 329 13.56 1.55 -3.27
C VAL A 329 12.48 2.30 -2.49
N MET A 330 11.21 2.12 -2.85
CA MET A 330 10.05 2.70 -2.17
C MET A 330 9.52 1.80 -1.07
N LEU A 331 9.18 2.39 0.09
CA LEU A 331 8.48 1.72 1.18
C LEU A 331 7.13 2.40 1.42
N ILE A 332 6.06 1.65 1.24
CA ILE A 332 4.68 2.14 1.29
C ILE A 332 3.95 1.47 2.44
N ALA A 333 3.27 2.26 3.29
CA ALA A 333 2.46 1.75 4.38
C ALA A 333 0.97 1.74 4.02
N GLU A 334 0.31 0.60 4.23
CA GLU A 334 -1.13 0.57 4.42
C GLU A 334 -1.41 0.65 5.93
N ASP A 335 -1.85 1.82 6.39
CA ASP A 335 -2.20 2.08 7.78
C ASP A 335 -3.51 2.85 7.89
N SER A 336 -4.52 2.23 8.49
CA SER A 336 -5.86 2.78 8.69
C SER A 336 -6.00 3.70 9.89
N THR A 337 -4.91 3.94 10.63
CA THR A 337 -4.94 4.71 11.88
C THR A 337 -4.47 6.15 11.71
N ASP A 338 -4.68 6.94 12.76
CA ASP A 338 -4.15 8.29 12.92
C ASP A 338 -2.75 8.32 13.60
N PHE A 339 -2.00 7.21 13.53
CA PHE A 339 -0.64 7.15 14.07
C PHE A 339 0.26 8.17 13.35
N PRO A 340 0.97 9.03 14.08
CA PRO A 340 1.72 10.13 13.48
C PRO A 340 3.09 9.69 13.00
N LYS A 341 3.68 10.47 12.08
CA LYS A 341 5.05 10.30 11.60
C LYS A 341 5.32 8.96 10.89
N VAL A 342 4.31 8.41 10.22
CA VAL A 342 4.48 7.16 9.44
C VAL A 342 5.51 7.36 8.33
N THR A 343 5.46 8.52 7.63
CA THR A 343 6.36 8.84 6.52
C THR A 343 7.52 9.78 6.90
N VAL A 344 7.73 9.99 8.19
CA VAL A 344 8.89 10.73 8.69
C VAL A 344 10.07 9.77 8.84
N PRO A 345 11.31 10.15 8.42
CA PRO A 345 12.49 9.31 8.58
C PRO A 345 12.74 8.88 10.03
N THR A 346 13.34 7.70 10.20
CA THR A 346 13.61 7.11 11.51
C THR A 346 14.53 7.96 12.38
N GLU A 347 15.43 8.75 11.77
CA GLU A 347 16.33 9.69 12.45
C GLU A 347 15.59 10.83 13.15
N TYR A 348 14.34 11.11 12.74
CA TYR A 348 13.46 12.10 13.35
C TYR A 348 12.31 11.46 14.14
N ASP A 349 12.54 10.22 14.59
CA ASP A 349 11.59 9.42 15.37
C ASP A 349 10.30 9.06 14.62
N GLY A 350 10.36 8.99 13.28
CA GLY A 350 9.31 8.46 12.44
C GLY A 350 9.39 6.95 12.25
N LEU A 351 8.44 6.38 11.51
CA LEU A 351 8.47 4.96 11.14
C LEU A 351 9.36 4.70 9.92
N GLY A 352 9.64 5.70 9.09
CA GLY A 352 10.57 5.62 7.97
C GLY A 352 9.99 5.05 6.67
N PHE A 353 8.67 4.99 6.51
CA PHE A 353 8.06 4.76 5.20
C PHE A 353 8.22 5.97 4.29
N ASP A 354 8.28 5.75 2.99
CA ASP A 354 8.29 6.82 2.02
C ASP A 354 6.88 7.35 1.77
N TYR A 355 5.87 6.47 1.76
CA TYR A 355 4.48 6.81 1.50
C TYR A 355 3.52 6.09 2.45
N LYS A 356 2.33 6.68 2.59
CA LYS A 356 1.18 6.09 3.29
C LYS A 356 -0.07 6.18 2.41
N TRP A 357 -0.90 5.13 2.38
CA TRP A 357 -2.22 5.21 1.75
C TRP A 357 -3.13 6.16 2.50
N ASP A 358 -3.80 7.08 1.80
CA ASP A 358 -4.81 7.98 2.38
C ASP A 358 -6.19 7.31 2.40
N LEU A 359 -6.38 6.42 3.36
CA LEU A 359 -7.68 5.74 3.56
C LEU A 359 -8.77 6.72 4.04
N GLY A 360 -8.38 7.84 4.66
CA GLY A 360 -9.30 8.91 5.04
C GLY A 360 -9.91 9.59 3.82
N TRP A 361 -9.07 10.04 2.88
CA TRP A 361 -9.50 10.60 1.59
C TRP A 361 -10.38 9.60 0.82
N MET A 362 -9.95 8.36 0.72
CA MET A 362 -10.67 7.30 0.01
C MET A 362 -12.08 7.10 0.58
N ASN A 363 -12.19 6.88 1.89
CA ASN A 363 -13.47 6.64 2.57
C ASN A 363 -14.44 7.82 2.43
N ASP A 364 -13.97 9.05 2.69
CA ASP A 364 -14.82 10.24 2.62
C ASP A 364 -15.24 10.53 1.19
N THR A 365 -14.32 10.40 0.23
CA THR A 365 -14.61 10.59 -1.19
C THR A 365 -15.63 9.59 -1.70
N LEU A 366 -15.46 8.29 -1.47
CA LEU A 366 -16.41 7.28 -1.92
C LEU A 366 -17.79 7.46 -1.28
N LYS A 367 -17.85 7.71 0.04
CA LYS A 367 -19.12 8.01 0.72
C LYS A 367 -19.84 9.21 0.13
N TYR A 368 -19.11 10.28 -0.22
CA TYR A 368 -19.69 11.47 -0.83
C TYR A 368 -20.26 11.17 -2.22
N TYR A 369 -19.54 10.44 -3.08
CA TYR A 369 -19.99 10.09 -4.42
C TYR A 369 -21.17 9.11 -4.43
N MET A 370 -21.23 8.19 -3.46
CA MET A 370 -22.38 7.27 -3.26
C MET A 370 -23.68 7.98 -2.87
N MET A 371 -23.57 9.19 -2.35
CA MET A 371 -24.70 9.94 -1.80
C MET A 371 -25.58 10.52 -2.91
N ASP A 372 -26.90 10.49 -2.68
CA ASP A 372 -27.86 11.25 -3.51
C ASP A 372 -27.43 12.72 -3.59
N PRO A 373 -27.32 13.31 -4.79
CA PRO A 373 -26.88 14.68 -4.99
C PRO A 373 -27.66 15.75 -4.21
N GLU A 374 -28.92 15.48 -3.83
CA GLU A 374 -29.69 16.40 -3.00
C GLU A 374 -29.11 16.57 -1.60
N TYR A 375 -28.54 15.50 -1.03
CA TYR A 375 -27.97 15.51 0.31
C TYR A 375 -26.51 15.97 0.36
N ARG A 376 -25.79 16.02 -0.77
CA ARG A 376 -24.36 16.41 -0.85
C ARG A 376 -24.10 17.79 -0.24
N GLN A 377 -25.05 18.70 -0.30
CA GLN A 377 -24.93 20.03 0.30
C GLN A 377 -24.73 20.00 1.82
N TYR A 378 -25.20 18.97 2.51
CA TYR A 378 -25.04 18.80 3.97
C TYR A 378 -23.74 18.10 4.36
N HIS A 379 -23.02 17.56 3.38
CA HIS A 379 -21.79 16.80 3.55
C HIS A 379 -20.63 17.35 2.71
N HIS A 380 -20.73 18.60 2.31
CA HIS A 380 -19.80 19.27 1.40
C HIS A 380 -18.33 19.18 1.85
N ASN A 381 -18.09 19.26 3.16
CA ASN A 381 -16.77 19.18 3.73
C ASN A 381 -16.09 17.81 3.61
N MET A 382 -16.76 16.74 3.26
CA MET A 382 -16.14 15.43 3.07
C MET A 382 -15.04 15.46 1.98
N LEU A 383 -15.24 16.23 0.90
CA LEU A 383 -14.21 16.37 -0.14
C LEU A 383 -13.12 17.40 0.19
N THR A 384 -13.37 18.33 1.12
CA THR A 384 -12.41 19.37 1.48
C THR A 384 -11.56 19.02 2.71
N PHE A 385 -12.04 18.07 3.51
CA PHE A 385 -11.43 17.73 4.80
C PHE A 385 -10.03 17.11 4.65
N SER A 386 -9.80 16.32 3.60
CA SER A 386 -8.49 15.73 3.32
C SER A 386 -7.36 16.78 3.31
N MET A 387 -7.63 17.97 2.75
CA MET A 387 -6.63 19.05 2.70
C MET A 387 -6.29 19.66 4.06
N ALA A 388 -7.06 19.37 5.12
CA ALA A 388 -6.73 19.81 6.48
C ALA A 388 -5.57 19.02 7.10
N TYR A 389 -5.36 17.78 6.66
CA TYR A 389 -4.30 16.91 7.16
C TYR A 389 -3.30 16.44 6.09
N PHE A 390 -3.60 16.65 4.80
CA PHE A 390 -2.84 16.08 3.67
C PHE A 390 -1.32 16.26 3.79
N TYR A 391 -0.86 17.42 4.27
CA TYR A 391 0.57 17.72 4.39
C TYR A 391 1.23 17.17 5.67
N SER A 392 0.50 16.39 6.49
CA SER A 392 1.07 15.73 7.67
C SER A 392 1.90 14.50 7.31
N GLU A 393 1.58 13.84 6.20
CA GLU A 393 2.25 12.64 5.69
C GLU A 393 2.46 12.73 4.17
N LYS A 394 3.17 11.77 3.59
CA LYS A 394 3.35 11.63 2.14
C LYS A 394 2.32 10.63 1.60
N PHE A 395 1.14 11.13 1.23
CA PHE A 395 0.01 10.28 0.90
C PHE A 395 0.00 9.78 -0.56
N ILE A 396 -0.41 8.51 -0.73
CA ILE A 396 -0.93 7.96 -1.98
C ILE A 396 -2.46 7.91 -1.86
N LEU A 397 -3.18 8.28 -2.91
CA LEU A 397 -4.63 8.19 -2.98
C LEU A 397 -5.01 6.80 -3.54
N PRO A 398 -5.51 5.87 -2.71
CA PRO A 398 -5.80 4.51 -3.16
C PRO A 398 -7.26 4.36 -3.59
N LEU A 399 -7.48 3.71 -4.73
CA LEU A 399 -8.71 3.01 -5.06
C LEU A 399 -8.34 1.54 -5.30
N SER A 400 -8.06 0.82 -4.23
CA SER A 400 -7.44 -0.50 -4.22
C SER A 400 -8.46 -1.64 -4.37
N HIS A 401 -7.94 -2.88 -4.38
CA HIS A 401 -8.74 -4.12 -4.44
C HIS A 401 -9.78 -4.20 -3.32
N ASP A 402 -9.45 -3.73 -2.10
CA ASP A 402 -10.34 -3.80 -0.94
C ASP A 402 -11.66 -3.05 -1.14
N GLU A 403 -11.67 -2.05 -2.03
CA GLU A 403 -12.87 -1.25 -2.26
C GLU A 403 -13.85 -1.86 -3.26
N VAL A 404 -13.47 -2.93 -3.95
CA VAL A 404 -14.27 -3.53 -5.04
C VAL A 404 -14.58 -5.01 -4.82
N VAL A 405 -14.66 -5.42 -3.56
CA VAL A 405 -14.90 -6.81 -3.12
C VAL A 405 -15.95 -6.88 -2.01
N HIS A 406 -16.40 -8.07 -1.66
CA HIS A 406 -17.23 -8.37 -0.49
C HIS A 406 -18.53 -7.55 -0.40
N SER A 407 -19.23 -7.38 -1.52
CA SER A 407 -20.48 -6.63 -1.63
C SER A 407 -20.33 -5.14 -1.33
N LYS A 408 -19.12 -4.60 -1.48
CA LYS A 408 -18.86 -3.15 -1.38
C LYS A 408 -19.24 -2.41 -2.66
N LYS A 409 -19.56 -3.12 -3.78
CA LYS A 409 -19.75 -2.63 -5.15
C LYS A 409 -18.44 -2.16 -5.80
N THR A 410 -18.39 -2.13 -7.13
CA THR A 410 -17.26 -1.53 -7.87
C THR A 410 -17.30 -0.01 -7.85
N ILE A 411 -16.22 0.64 -8.27
CA ILE A 411 -16.14 2.11 -8.25
C ILE A 411 -17.28 2.74 -9.04
N VAL A 412 -17.59 2.24 -10.24
CA VAL A 412 -18.69 2.76 -11.06
C VAL A 412 -20.07 2.46 -10.46
N ASP A 413 -20.26 1.25 -9.90
CA ASP A 413 -21.55 0.85 -9.29
C ASP A 413 -21.84 1.56 -7.95
N LYS A 414 -20.81 2.11 -7.29
CA LYS A 414 -20.97 2.99 -6.13
C LYS A 414 -21.60 4.33 -6.49
N MET A 415 -21.51 4.78 -7.74
CA MET A 415 -22.01 6.09 -8.15
C MET A 415 -23.54 6.11 -8.16
N TRP A 416 -24.13 7.24 -7.80
CA TRP A 416 -25.57 7.43 -7.74
C TRP A 416 -26.21 7.61 -9.12
N GLY A 417 -27.45 7.16 -9.30
CA GLY A 417 -28.30 7.52 -10.44
C GLY A 417 -28.34 6.47 -11.56
N SER A 418 -28.65 6.93 -12.78
CA SER A 418 -28.67 6.10 -14.00
C SER A 418 -27.24 5.67 -14.38
N GLN A 419 -27.13 4.70 -15.29
CA GLN A 419 -25.85 4.26 -15.80
C GLN A 419 -25.04 5.44 -16.41
N GLU A 420 -25.70 6.31 -17.17
CA GLU A 420 -25.02 7.50 -17.71
C GLU A 420 -24.53 8.44 -16.60
N ASP A 421 -25.33 8.66 -15.55
CA ASP A 421 -24.92 9.48 -14.40
C ASP A 421 -23.78 8.84 -13.64
N GLN A 422 -23.78 7.50 -13.49
CA GLN A 422 -22.68 6.75 -12.87
C GLN A 422 -21.37 6.96 -13.63
N PHE A 423 -21.37 6.86 -14.96
CA PHE A 423 -20.18 7.12 -15.77
C PHE A 423 -19.71 8.58 -15.69
N ARG A 424 -20.64 9.56 -15.71
CA ARG A 424 -20.29 10.98 -15.51
C ARG A 424 -19.63 11.23 -14.19
N MET A 425 -20.22 10.71 -13.10
CA MET A 425 -19.64 10.86 -11.75
C MET A 425 -18.31 10.08 -11.62
N CYS A 426 -18.18 8.92 -12.23
CA CYS A 426 -16.95 8.17 -12.23
C CYS A 426 -15.82 8.95 -12.94
N ARG A 427 -16.10 9.56 -14.09
CA ARG A 427 -15.14 10.48 -14.74
C ARG A 427 -14.79 11.69 -13.85
N ASN A 428 -15.77 12.26 -13.18
CA ASN A 428 -15.55 13.38 -12.24
C ASN A 428 -14.67 12.94 -11.06
N LEU A 429 -14.93 11.75 -10.49
CA LEU A 429 -14.13 11.18 -9.39
C LEU A 429 -12.67 11.03 -9.79
N PHE A 430 -12.39 10.41 -10.94
CA PHE A 430 -11.01 10.22 -11.38
C PHE A 430 -10.33 11.55 -11.75
N LEU A 431 -11.05 12.52 -12.32
CA LEU A 431 -10.50 13.85 -12.53
C LEU A 431 -10.15 14.51 -11.19
N TYR A 432 -11.02 14.42 -10.18
CA TYR A 432 -10.72 14.88 -8.82
C TYR A 432 -9.47 14.17 -8.25
N MET A 433 -9.41 12.83 -8.31
CA MET A 433 -8.26 12.06 -7.85
C MET A 433 -6.96 12.51 -8.50
N PHE A 434 -6.94 12.64 -9.84
CA PHE A 434 -5.73 12.98 -10.59
C PHE A 434 -5.29 14.44 -10.44
N THR A 435 -6.19 15.33 -10.05
CA THR A 435 -5.87 16.76 -9.82
C THR A 435 -5.70 17.12 -8.34
N HIS A 436 -6.18 16.28 -7.40
CA HIS A 436 -5.88 16.40 -5.98
C HIS A 436 -4.40 16.09 -5.72
N PRO A 437 -3.73 16.76 -4.77
CA PRO A 437 -2.38 16.38 -4.35
C PRO A 437 -2.29 14.92 -3.90
N GLY A 438 -1.13 14.29 -4.08
CA GLY A 438 -0.84 12.90 -3.72
C GLY A 438 -0.59 11.99 -4.92
N LYS A 439 0.14 10.90 -4.70
CA LYS A 439 0.38 9.88 -5.71
C LYS A 439 -0.89 9.06 -5.95
N LYS A 440 -0.93 8.26 -7.01
CA LYS A 440 -2.15 7.58 -7.47
C LYS A 440 -1.98 6.07 -7.41
N LEU A 441 -2.98 5.37 -6.89
CA LEU A 441 -3.09 3.92 -6.96
C LEU A 441 -4.49 3.55 -7.42
N ASN A 442 -4.57 2.71 -8.44
CA ASN A 442 -5.81 2.23 -9.02
C ASN A 442 -5.76 0.72 -9.27
N PHE A 443 -6.76 0.01 -8.77
CA PHE A 443 -6.86 -1.43 -8.94
C PHE A 443 -7.38 -1.81 -10.32
N LEU A 444 -6.95 -2.97 -10.82
CA LEU A 444 -7.35 -3.55 -12.10
C LEU A 444 -8.88 -3.55 -12.28
N GLY A 445 -9.35 -3.21 -13.49
CA GLY A 445 -10.77 -3.14 -13.84
C GLY A 445 -11.46 -1.82 -13.49
N ASN A 446 -10.92 -1.00 -12.59
CA ASN A 446 -11.49 0.32 -12.29
C ASN A 446 -11.37 1.28 -13.48
N ASP A 447 -10.31 1.19 -14.26
CA ASP A 447 -10.01 2.04 -15.42
C ASP A 447 -10.80 1.67 -16.70
N ILE A 448 -11.55 0.58 -16.63
CA ILE A 448 -12.56 0.21 -17.66
C ILE A 448 -13.99 0.30 -17.12
N ALA A 449 -14.16 0.84 -15.90
CA ALA A 449 -15.45 0.96 -15.22
C ALA A 449 -16.22 -0.37 -15.10
N MET A 450 -15.53 -1.44 -14.68
CA MET A 450 -16.12 -2.77 -14.55
C MET A 450 -17.22 -2.79 -13.48
N TYR A 451 -18.38 -3.39 -13.77
CA TYR A 451 -19.51 -3.52 -12.83
C TYR A 451 -19.41 -4.76 -11.92
N ARG A 452 -18.69 -5.79 -12.35
CA ARG A 452 -18.49 -6.97 -11.54
C ARG A 452 -17.38 -6.72 -10.51
N GLU A 453 -17.66 -7.02 -9.23
CA GLU A 453 -16.65 -7.00 -8.18
C GLU A 453 -15.50 -7.97 -8.50
N PHE A 454 -14.32 -7.70 -7.95
CA PHE A 454 -13.16 -8.58 -8.09
C PHE A 454 -13.46 -9.97 -7.52
N ASP A 455 -13.06 -10.98 -8.27
CA ASP A 455 -13.13 -12.40 -7.92
C ASP A 455 -11.85 -13.08 -8.45
N GLU A 456 -11.01 -13.57 -7.55
CA GLU A 456 -9.72 -14.19 -7.88
C GLU A 456 -9.83 -15.41 -8.80
N ARG A 457 -11.04 -15.97 -8.94
CA ARG A 457 -11.33 -17.13 -9.82
C ARG A 457 -11.67 -16.72 -11.24
N ARG A 458 -11.72 -15.44 -11.54
CA ARG A 458 -12.14 -14.91 -12.84
C ARG A 458 -11.27 -13.72 -13.21
N GLY A 459 -10.83 -13.68 -14.47
CA GLY A 459 -10.20 -12.48 -15.04
C GLY A 459 -11.16 -11.29 -15.11
N ILE A 460 -10.64 -10.10 -15.35
CA ILE A 460 -11.49 -8.91 -15.59
C ILE A 460 -12.22 -9.04 -16.93
N ASP A 461 -13.36 -8.36 -17.02
CA ASP A 461 -14.26 -8.44 -18.17
C ASP A 461 -13.79 -7.54 -19.32
N TRP A 462 -12.66 -7.86 -19.98
CA TRP A 462 -12.08 -7.05 -21.08
C TRP A 462 -13.04 -6.81 -22.24
N ASP A 463 -13.98 -7.71 -22.47
CA ASP A 463 -14.98 -7.63 -23.52
C ASP A 463 -15.95 -6.45 -23.35
N ILE A 464 -16.07 -5.89 -22.16
CA ILE A 464 -16.90 -4.69 -21.93
C ILE A 464 -16.40 -3.47 -22.71
N LEU A 465 -15.13 -3.43 -23.11
CA LEU A 465 -14.57 -2.36 -23.94
C LEU A 465 -15.22 -2.27 -25.34
N GLN A 466 -15.95 -3.28 -25.79
CA GLN A 466 -16.78 -3.18 -27.00
C GLN A 466 -17.96 -2.21 -26.84
N TYR A 467 -18.35 -1.86 -25.60
CA TYR A 467 -19.48 -0.94 -25.36
C TYR A 467 -18.99 0.51 -25.24
N PRO A 468 -19.69 1.45 -25.91
CA PRO A 468 -19.23 2.83 -26.04
C PRO A 468 -18.92 3.56 -24.72
N LEU A 469 -19.70 3.30 -23.64
CA LEU A 469 -19.49 3.92 -22.35
C LEU A 469 -18.18 3.47 -21.70
N HIS A 470 -17.86 2.19 -21.79
CA HIS A 470 -16.62 1.63 -21.23
C HIS A 470 -15.39 2.03 -22.05
N ASP A 471 -15.44 1.95 -23.40
CA ASP A 471 -14.34 2.39 -24.27
C ASP A 471 -14.03 3.88 -24.08
N SER A 472 -15.06 4.72 -24.08
CA SER A 472 -14.89 6.16 -23.88
C SER A 472 -14.39 6.52 -22.48
N PHE A 473 -14.79 5.75 -21.47
CA PHE A 473 -14.28 5.90 -20.11
C PHE A 473 -12.80 5.52 -20.01
N ASN A 474 -12.39 4.39 -20.59
CA ASN A 474 -10.99 3.97 -20.64
C ASN A 474 -10.11 5.01 -21.37
N ARG A 475 -10.62 5.58 -22.47
CA ARG A 475 -9.97 6.70 -23.19
C ARG A 475 -9.80 7.92 -22.28
N PHE A 476 -10.85 8.30 -21.53
CA PHE A 476 -10.79 9.41 -20.58
C PHE A 476 -9.74 9.17 -19.50
N PHE A 477 -9.71 7.96 -18.93
CA PHE A 477 -8.76 7.58 -17.91
C PHE A 477 -7.31 7.64 -18.40
N ARG A 478 -7.06 7.15 -19.63
CA ARG A 478 -5.75 7.25 -20.26
C ARG A 478 -5.32 8.71 -20.44
N ASP A 479 -6.22 9.58 -20.91
CA ASP A 479 -5.91 11.00 -21.10
C ASP A 479 -5.60 11.69 -19.74
N LEU A 480 -6.25 11.29 -18.65
CA LEU A 480 -5.90 11.73 -17.28
C LEU A 480 -4.49 11.28 -16.88
N CYS A 481 -4.13 10.04 -17.12
CA CYS A 481 -2.77 9.54 -16.86
C CYS A 481 -1.71 10.32 -17.64
N GLN A 482 -1.99 10.62 -18.92
CA GLN A 482 -1.08 11.42 -19.75
C GLN A 482 -0.93 12.85 -19.22
N ILE A 483 -2.02 13.49 -18.79
CA ILE A 483 -1.99 14.82 -18.17
C ILE A 483 -1.18 14.79 -16.86
N TYR A 484 -1.40 13.79 -16.01
CA TYR A 484 -0.66 13.61 -14.77
C TYR A 484 0.85 13.50 -14.99
N ASN A 485 1.26 12.71 -15.98
CA ASN A 485 2.67 12.54 -16.33
C ASN A 485 3.28 13.78 -16.98
N ALA A 486 2.48 14.55 -17.75
CA ALA A 486 2.96 15.68 -18.52
C ALA A 486 3.15 16.97 -17.69
N TYR A 487 2.39 17.15 -16.61
CA TYR A 487 2.37 18.39 -15.85
C TYR A 487 2.83 18.18 -14.40
N LYS A 488 3.94 18.81 -14.04
CA LYS A 488 4.53 18.75 -12.70
C LYS A 488 3.57 19.21 -11.59
N ALA A 489 2.64 20.11 -11.91
CA ALA A 489 1.60 20.57 -11.01
C ALA A 489 0.77 19.43 -10.42
N PHE A 490 0.59 18.32 -11.15
CA PHE A 490 -0.24 17.18 -10.73
C PHE A 490 0.57 16.01 -10.19
N SER A 491 1.89 15.97 -10.42
CA SER A 491 2.72 14.82 -10.08
C SER A 491 3.96 15.15 -9.25
N SER A 492 4.65 16.27 -9.54
CA SER A 492 5.93 16.58 -8.89
C SER A 492 5.78 17.44 -7.64
N TYR A 493 4.77 18.30 -7.59
CA TYR A 493 4.56 19.24 -6.48
C TYR A 493 3.43 18.82 -5.54
N ASP A 494 3.18 17.52 -5.43
CA ASP A 494 2.09 17.00 -4.60
C ASP A 494 2.22 17.37 -3.12
N TYR A 495 3.44 17.36 -2.61
CA TYR A 495 3.69 17.58 -1.17
C TYR A 495 4.18 19.00 -0.84
N ASP A 496 4.13 19.90 -1.82
CA ASP A 496 4.36 21.32 -1.59
C ASP A 496 3.03 22.06 -1.37
N PRO A 497 2.79 22.61 -0.16
CA PRO A 497 1.56 23.36 0.12
C PRO A 497 1.33 24.57 -0.80
N ALA A 498 2.41 25.14 -1.39
CA ALA A 498 2.27 26.24 -2.33
C ALA A 498 1.67 25.83 -3.67
N SER A 499 1.71 24.52 -4.02
CA SER A 499 1.20 24.00 -5.29
C SER A 499 -0.33 23.86 -5.34
N PHE A 500 -1.02 24.01 -4.21
CA PHE A 500 -2.48 23.88 -4.10
C PHE A 500 -3.10 25.10 -3.44
N LYS A 501 -4.25 25.54 -3.96
CA LYS A 501 -5.03 26.58 -3.31
C LYS A 501 -6.52 26.46 -3.63
N TRP A 502 -7.36 26.43 -2.61
CA TRP A 502 -8.79 26.59 -2.77
C TRP A 502 -9.14 27.98 -3.34
N ILE A 503 -10.01 28.02 -4.33
CA ILE A 503 -10.64 29.23 -4.86
C ILE A 503 -12.04 29.36 -4.29
N ASP A 504 -12.80 28.27 -4.27
CA ASP A 504 -14.12 28.17 -3.64
C ASP A 504 -14.28 26.76 -3.03
N ALA A 505 -14.16 26.68 -1.71
CA ALA A 505 -14.29 25.45 -0.93
C ALA A 505 -15.66 25.33 -0.23
N ASP A 506 -16.45 26.41 -0.22
CA ASP A 506 -17.63 26.54 0.65
C ASP A 506 -18.96 26.63 -0.11
N ASN A 507 -18.96 26.37 -1.40
CA ASN A 507 -20.16 26.44 -2.25
C ASN A 507 -21.07 25.21 -2.08
N TYR A 508 -21.44 24.92 -0.86
CA TYR A 508 -22.26 23.75 -0.51
C TYR A 508 -23.64 23.74 -1.18
N LYS A 509 -24.27 24.91 -1.39
CA LYS A 509 -25.61 25.00 -2.01
C LYS A 509 -25.62 24.48 -3.44
N GLN A 510 -24.60 24.81 -4.21
CA GLN A 510 -24.44 24.35 -5.59
C GLN A 510 -23.65 23.05 -5.67
N SER A 511 -22.95 22.65 -4.60
CA SER A 511 -22.00 21.53 -4.57
C SER A 511 -20.96 21.63 -5.70
N VAL A 512 -20.39 22.83 -5.86
CA VAL A 512 -19.31 23.12 -6.81
C VAL A 512 -18.04 23.39 -6.05
N TYR A 513 -16.95 22.76 -6.44
CA TYR A 513 -15.63 22.95 -5.83
C TYR A 513 -14.69 23.56 -6.86
N ILE A 514 -13.90 24.55 -6.45
CA ILE A 514 -12.93 25.22 -7.32
C ILE A 514 -11.61 25.35 -6.60
N TYR A 515 -10.54 24.84 -7.20
CA TYR A 515 -9.19 24.99 -6.69
C TYR A 515 -8.17 25.19 -7.82
N SER A 516 -6.97 25.54 -7.45
CA SER A 516 -5.86 25.73 -8.39
C SER A 516 -4.67 24.87 -8.00
N ARG A 517 -3.97 24.39 -9.05
CA ARG A 517 -2.66 23.73 -8.96
C ARG A 517 -1.64 24.58 -9.71
N TYR A 518 -0.40 24.56 -9.26
CA TYR A 518 0.65 25.44 -9.78
C TYR A 518 1.90 24.65 -10.15
N GLU A 519 2.52 25.09 -11.23
CA GLU A 519 3.90 24.78 -11.61
C GLU A 519 4.59 26.06 -12.12
N GLU A 520 5.86 25.99 -12.57
CA GLU A 520 6.69 27.15 -12.88
C GLU A 520 6.02 28.13 -13.86
N ASP A 521 5.52 27.60 -14.98
CA ASP A 521 5.01 28.41 -16.09
C ASP A 521 3.48 28.36 -16.25
N TYR A 522 2.79 27.53 -15.43
CA TYR A 522 1.35 27.31 -15.56
C TYR A 522 0.63 27.37 -14.20
N CYS A 523 -0.59 27.86 -14.28
CA CYS A 523 -1.60 27.65 -13.24
C CYS A 523 -2.77 26.89 -13.86
N PHE A 524 -3.21 25.87 -13.16
CA PHE A 524 -4.39 25.09 -13.54
C PHE A 524 -5.53 25.41 -12.57
N VAL A 525 -6.72 25.65 -13.13
CA VAL A 525 -7.95 25.86 -12.35
C VAL A 525 -8.87 24.68 -12.58
N VAL A 526 -9.17 23.96 -11.53
CA VAL A 526 -10.03 22.78 -11.50
C VAL A 526 -11.41 23.19 -11.01
N VAL A 527 -12.45 22.77 -11.71
CA VAL A 527 -13.86 23.01 -11.35
C VAL A 527 -14.60 21.69 -11.35
N LEU A 528 -15.22 21.33 -10.24
CA LEU A 528 -16.01 20.11 -10.08
C LEU A 528 -17.47 20.46 -9.77
N ASN A 529 -18.39 20.01 -10.61
CA ASN A 529 -19.82 20.08 -10.38
C ASN A 529 -20.35 18.74 -9.87
N MET A 530 -20.85 18.70 -8.66
CA MET A 530 -21.33 17.46 -8.03
C MET A 530 -22.86 17.28 -8.14
N LYS A 531 -23.53 18.11 -8.95
CA LYS A 531 -24.99 18.05 -9.13
C LYS A 531 -25.40 17.79 -10.58
N PRO A 532 -26.62 17.24 -10.80
CA PRO A 532 -27.17 17.04 -12.15
C PRO A 532 -27.69 18.35 -12.77
N ILE A 533 -27.10 19.48 -12.42
CA ILE A 533 -27.56 20.82 -12.82
C ILE A 533 -26.48 21.46 -13.71
N PRO A 534 -26.81 21.80 -14.97
CA PRO A 534 -25.89 22.55 -15.82
C PRO A 534 -25.87 24.02 -15.43
N TYR A 535 -24.74 24.66 -15.57
CA TYR A 535 -24.58 26.11 -15.41
C TYR A 535 -24.04 26.73 -16.69
N THR A 536 -24.76 27.68 -17.27
CA THR A 536 -24.32 28.47 -18.42
C THR A 536 -23.77 29.81 -17.95
N ASN A 537 -22.67 30.26 -18.58
CA ASN A 537 -22.02 31.53 -18.24
C ASN A 537 -21.69 31.65 -16.72
N TYR A 538 -21.32 30.54 -16.10
CA TYR A 538 -20.97 30.44 -14.67
C TYR A 538 -19.67 31.19 -14.39
N ARG A 539 -19.71 32.19 -13.50
CA ARG A 539 -18.54 33.03 -13.23
C ARG A 539 -17.67 32.47 -12.12
N ILE A 540 -16.43 32.18 -12.44
CA ILE A 540 -15.43 31.72 -11.47
C ILE A 540 -14.30 32.73 -11.32
N GLY A 541 -13.83 32.94 -10.10
CA GLY A 541 -12.60 33.70 -9.81
C GLY A 541 -11.38 32.95 -10.31
N VAL A 542 -10.39 33.69 -10.82
CA VAL A 542 -9.14 33.10 -11.31
C VAL A 542 -7.93 33.86 -10.80
N PRO A 543 -6.80 33.16 -10.46
CA PRO A 543 -5.64 33.78 -9.81
C PRO A 543 -4.91 34.79 -10.71
N TYR A 544 -4.84 34.53 -12.00
CA TYR A 544 -4.06 35.33 -12.94
C TYR A 544 -4.92 36.00 -14.01
N SER A 545 -4.48 37.19 -14.46
CA SER A 545 -4.99 37.79 -15.68
C SER A 545 -4.36 37.11 -16.88
N GLY A 546 -5.16 36.56 -17.77
CA GLY A 546 -4.65 35.81 -18.94
C GLY A 546 -5.74 35.20 -19.79
N THR A 547 -5.34 34.35 -20.71
CA THR A 547 -6.23 33.55 -21.52
C THR A 547 -6.21 32.12 -20.99
N TYR A 548 -7.38 31.64 -20.58
CA TYR A 548 -7.61 30.30 -20.04
C TYR A 548 -8.05 29.36 -21.16
N THR A 549 -7.38 28.21 -21.26
CA THR A 549 -7.72 27.16 -22.23
C THR A 549 -8.18 25.92 -21.47
N GLU A 550 -9.30 25.36 -21.86
CA GLU A 550 -9.78 24.09 -21.31
C GLU A 550 -8.80 22.98 -21.73
N LEU A 551 -8.16 22.36 -20.72
CA LEU A 551 -7.20 21.27 -20.91
C LEU A 551 -7.92 19.94 -21.07
N ILE A 552 -8.84 19.65 -20.13
CA ILE A 552 -9.70 18.47 -20.16
C ILE A 552 -11.06 18.82 -19.58
N ASN A 553 -12.10 18.18 -20.13
CA ASN A 553 -13.46 18.26 -19.64
C ASN A 553 -14.08 16.86 -19.71
N SER A 554 -14.55 16.36 -18.57
CA SER A 554 -15.13 15.01 -18.44
C SER A 554 -16.38 14.79 -19.31
N GLU A 555 -17.00 15.88 -19.80
CA GLU A 555 -18.23 15.83 -20.58
C GLU A 555 -18.03 16.09 -22.08
N LYS A 556 -16.80 15.96 -22.61
CA LYS A 556 -16.56 15.92 -24.04
C LYS A 556 -17.27 14.70 -24.69
N ASP A 557 -17.71 14.85 -25.90
CA ASP A 557 -18.37 13.79 -26.70
C ASP A 557 -17.48 12.55 -26.89
N ILE A 558 -16.17 12.75 -27.06
CA ILE A 558 -15.19 11.66 -27.18
C ILE A 558 -15.12 10.77 -25.92
N TYR A 559 -15.66 11.23 -24.79
CA TYR A 559 -15.80 10.51 -23.54
C TYR A 559 -17.26 10.11 -23.25
N SER A 560 -18.13 10.12 -24.26
CA SER A 560 -19.58 9.92 -24.13
C SER A 560 -20.26 10.92 -23.19
N GLY A 561 -19.73 12.12 -23.07
CA GLY A 561 -20.33 13.23 -22.36
C GLY A 561 -21.36 14.01 -23.20
N CYS A 562 -22.06 14.96 -22.58
CA CYS A 562 -23.07 15.79 -23.25
C CYS A 562 -22.48 16.91 -24.13
N ASN A 563 -21.18 17.00 -24.24
CA ASN A 563 -20.42 17.96 -25.07
C ASN A 563 -20.63 19.44 -24.70
N MET A 564 -21.07 19.72 -23.48
CA MET A 564 -21.14 21.08 -22.94
C MET A 564 -19.73 21.50 -22.47
N CYS A 565 -18.92 22.03 -23.41
CA CYS A 565 -17.51 22.32 -23.26
C CYS A 565 -17.17 23.77 -23.65
N ASN A 566 -16.02 24.25 -23.17
CA ASN A 566 -15.52 25.59 -23.46
C ASN A 566 -14.44 25.54 -24.55
N PHE A 567 -14.85 25.26 -25.78
CA PHE A 567 -13.95 25.03 -26.91
C PHE A 567 -13.05 26.21 -27.29
N LYS A 568 -13.45 27.44 -26.95
CA LYS A 568 -12.67 28.64 -27.26
C LYS A 568 -11.92 29.12 -26.04
N PRO A 569 -10.65 29.53 -26.17
CA PRO A 569 -9.92 30.13 -25.07
C PRO A 569 -10.65 31.35 -24.47
N ILE A 570 -10.74 31.41 -23.15
CA ILE A 570 -11.50 32.44 -22.44
C ILE A 570 -10.55 33.47 -21.85
N ARG A 571 -10.67 34.72 -22.28
CA ARG A 571 -9.89 35.81 -21.66
C ARG A 571 -10.50 36.28 -20.37
N SER A 572 -9.68 36.32 -19.30
CA SER A 572 -10.12 36.81 -18.00
C SER A 572 -10.51 38.28 -18.04
N LYS A 573 -11.54 38.63 -17.25
CA LYS A 573 -12.02 40.01 -17.08
C LYS A 573 -11.67 40.49 -15.67
N LYS A 574 -11.42 41.79 -15.52
CA LYS A 574 -11.23 42.46 -14.21
C LYS A 574 -12.59 42.60 -13.49
N VAL A 575 -13.23 41.49 -13.22
CA VAL A 575 -14.48 41.38 -12.46
C VAL A 575 -14.21 40.49 -11.26
N LYS A 576 -14.39 41.02 -10.06
CA LYS A 576 -14.13 40.29 -8.80
C LYS A 576 -15.08 39.10 -8.65
N SER A 577 -14.56 37.92 -8.34
CA SER A 577 -15.31 36.70 -8.01
C SER A 577 -14.51 35.83 -7.06
N HIS A 578 -15.15 35.15 -6.10
CA HIS A 578 -14.52 34.27 -5.10
C HIS A 578 -13.29 34.93 -4.40
N GLY A 579 -13.40 36.21 -4.07
CA GLY A 579 -12.31 36.98 -3.46
C GLY A 579 -11.16 37.38 -4.41
N LEU A 580 -11.12 36.89 -5.65
CA LEU A 580 -10.07 37.17 -6.63
C LEU A 580 -10.43 38.36 -7.54
N PRO A 581 -9.44 39.18 -8.00
CA PRO A 581 -9.69 40.38 -8.79
C PRO A 581 -10.08 40.10 -10.25
N ASN A 582 -9.75 38.91 -10.75
CA ASN A 582 -10.04 38.47 -12.10
C ASN A 582 -11.01 37.29 -12.09
N SER A 583 -11.78 37.16 -13.16
CA SER A 583 -12.71 36.05 -13.34
C SER A 583 -12.85 35.66 -14.81
N ILE A 584 -13.29 34.42 -15.05
CA ILE A 584 -13.76 33.91 -16.34
C ILE A 584 -15.23 33.48 -16.18
N ALA A 585 -15.95 33.37 -17.28
CA ALA A 585 -17.29 32.81 -17.33
C ALA A 585 -17.23 31.55 -18.21
N ILE A 586 -17.73 30.45 -17.67
CA ILE A 586 -17.61 29.11 -18.25
C ILE A 586 -18.99 28.47 -18.40
N ASP A 587 -19.12 27.52 -19.29
CA ASP A 587 -20.21 26.58 -19.31
C ASP A 587 -19.79 25.31 -18.56
N LEU A 588 -20.61 24.85 -17.61
CA LEU A 588 -20.31 23.76 -16.71
C LEU A 588 -21.46 22.74 -16.75
N ALA A 589 -21.20 21.57 -17.32
CA ALA A 589 -22.17 20.51 -17.49
C ALA A 589 -22.56 19.84 -16.14
N PRO A 590 -23.69 19.09 -16.11
CA PRO A 590 -24.03 18.23 -14.98
C PRO A 590 -22.88 17.26 -14.67
N TYR A 591 -22.54 17.11 -13.41
CA TYR A 591 -21.49 16.21 -12.93
C TYR A 591 -20.10 16.41 -13.57
N ALA A 592 -19.86 17.53 -14.25
CA ALA A 592 -18.61 17.78 -14.94
C ALA A 592 -17.42 18.02 -14.01
N GLY A 593 -16.29 17.44 -14.37
CA GLY A 593 -14.97 17.88 -13.93
C GLY A 593 -14.25 18.58 -15.09
N VAL A 594 -13.72 19.79 -14.86
CA VAL A 594 -13.07 20.60 -15.91
C VAL A 594 -11.76 21.18 -15.38
N VAL A 595 -10.72 21.13 -16.19
CA VAL A 595 -9.43 21.76 -15.90
C VAL A 595 -9.11 22.83 -16.94
N PHE A 596 -8.85 24.05 -16.49
CA PHE A 596 -8.37 25.14 -17.30
C PHE A 596 -6.90 25.42 -17.02
N SER A 597 -6.11 25.66 -18.05
CA SER A 597 -4.72 26.08 -17.94
C SER A 597 -4.54 27.54 -18.33
N VAL A 598 -3.64 28.25 -17.66
CA VAL A 598 -3.18 29.60 -18.02
C VAL A 598 -1.68 29.69 -17.83
N LYS A 599 -0.96 30.31 -18.80
CA LYS A 599 0.47 30.61 -18.65
C LYS A 599 0.67 31.74 -17.62
N THR A 600 1.57 31.54 -16.69
CA THR A 600 1.96 32.53 -15.69
C THR A 600 3.10 33.39 -16.24
N LYS A 601 3.11 34.71 -15.95
CA LYS A 601 4.21 35.61 -16.31
C LYS A 601 5.28 35.71 -15.23
N LYS A 602 5.03 35.19 -14.03
CA LYS A 602 5.97 35.10 -12.92
C LYS A 602 6.51 33.67 -12.89
N LYS A 603 7.85 33.54 -12.83
CA LYS A 603 8.41 32.28 -12.34
C LYS A 603 7.71 31.96 -11.01
N ALA A 604 7.22 30.74 -10.87
CA ALA A 604 6.83 30.21 -9.58
C ALA A 604 8.01 30.45 -8.61
N PRO A 605 7.78 30.63 -7.30
CA PRO A 605 8.87 30.65 -6.36
C PRO A 605 9.72 29.41 -6.66
N VAL A 606 10.99 29.63 -7.00
CA VAL A 606 11.95 28.55 -7.14
C VAL A 606 11.93 27.86 -5.78
N LEU A 607 11.49 26.63 -5.75
CA LEU A 607 11.69 25.76 -4.60
C LEU A 607 13.21 25.61 -4.52
N GLU A 608 13.84 26.36 -3.62
CA GLU A 608 15.14 25.94 -3.12
C GLU A 608 14.90 24.57 -2.53
N ASP A 609 15.63 23.55 -3.02
CA ASP A 609 15.72 22.28 -2.32
C ASP A 609 15.83 22.60 -0.83
N PRO A 610 15.12 21.96 0.07
CA PRO A 610 15.33 22.16 1.48
C PRO A 610 16.77 21.72 1.74
N GLU A 611 17.72 22.68 1.55
CA GLU A 611 19.06 22.51 2.05
C GLU A 611 18.90 22.05 3.48
N MET A 612 19.53 20.94 3.77
CA MET A 612 19.68 20.39 5.10
C MET A 612 19.76 21.54 6.10
N VAL A 613 18.74 21.61 6.96
CA VAL A 613 18.76 22.52 8.10
C VAL A 613 20.12 22.37 8.74
N GLU A 614 20.95 23.41 8.61
CA GLU A 614 22.27 23.44 9.23
C GLU A 614 22.10 23.02 10.68
N THR A 615 22.78 21.95 11.02
CA THR A 615 22.92 21.45 12.37
C THR A 615 23.18 22.61 13.29
N ILE A 616 22.20 22.96 14.13
CA ILE A 616 22.40 23.85 15.27
C ILE A 616 23.43 23.17 16.14
N LYS A 617 24.68 23.59 16.00
CA LYS A 617 25.77 23.20 16.91
C LYS A 617 25.33 23.55 18.33
N PRO A 618 25.40 22.66 19.31
CA PRO A 618 25.05 22.99 20.68
C PRO A 618 26.02 24.07 21.19
N LYS A 619 25.48 25.24 21.54
CA LYS A 619 26.23 26.28 22.21
C LYS A 619 26.84 25.75 23.48
N THR A 620 28.16 25.64 23.49
CA THR A 620 28.98 25.31 24.66
C THR A 620 28.59 26.22 25.81
N ARG A 621 28.15 25.62 26.89
CA ARG A 621 27.81 26.28 28.15
C ARG A 621 29.10 26.80 28.79
N VAL A 622 29.32 28.12 28.70
CA VAL A 622 30.40 28.80 29.43
C VAL A 622 30.02 28.76 30.92
N SER A 623 30.83 28.08 31.72
CA SER A 623 30.76 28.10 33.16
C SER A 623 31.03 29.52 33.70
N ARG A 624 30.07 30.11 34.36
CA ARG A 624 30.31 31.25 35.25
C ARG A 624 30.27 30.82 36.70
N THR A 625 31.40 30.95 37.32
CA THR A 625 31.71 30.80 38.74
C THR A 625 30.77 31.62 39.62
N ALA A 626 30.41 30.98 40.72
CA ALA A 626 29.61 31.53 41.80
C ALA A 626 30.27 32.76 42.46
N LYS A 627 29.47 33.78 42.77
CA LYS A 627 29.71 34.69 43.90
C LYS A 627 28.45 34.80 44.74
N SER A 628 28.59 34.45 45.97
CA SER A 628 27.63 34.54 47.04
C SER A 628 27.18 35.96 47.36
N ALA A 629 25.90 36.16 47.60
CA ALA A 629 25.40 37.24 48.45
C ALA A 629 24.10 36.84 49.11
N THR A 630 24.17 36.81 50.44
CA THR A 630 23.13 36.61 51.43
C THR A 630 22.13 37.77 51.49
N ALA A 631 20.90 37.45 51.81
CA ALA A 631 19.93 38.02 52.76
C ALA A 631 18.55 38.28 52.09
N LYS A 632 17.54 37.86 52.66
CA LYS A 632 16.64 38.06 53.73
C LYS A 632 15.21 37.64 53.40
N SER A 633 14.65 36.94 54.33
CA SER A 633 13.27 36.46 54.45
C SER A 633 12.23 37.58 54.43
N THR A 634 11.07 37.33 53.80
CA THR A 634 9.79 37.80 54.37
C THR A 634 8.70 36.77 54.08
N LYS A 635 8.05 36.33 55.14
CA LYS A 635 6.86 35.48 55.18
C LYS A 635 5.63 36.31 54.83
N GLU A 636 4.75 35.77 53.99
CA GLU A 636 3.33 36.07 54.15
C GLU A 636 2.47 34.82 53.86
N LYS A 637 1.69 34.50 54.90
CA LYS A 637 0.63 33.48 54.90
C LYS A 637 -0.64 34.05 54.25
N LYS A 638 -1.35 33.26 53.39
CA LYS A 638 -2.82 33.35 53.28
C LYS A 638 -3.40 32.03 52.84
N THR A 639 -3.97 31.39 53.80
CA THR A 639 -5.32 30.82 54.08
C THR A 639 -6.02 30.08 52.92
N VAL A 640 -6.22 28.79 53.21
CA VAL A 640 -7.11 27.82 52.58
C VAL A 640 -8.59 28.22 52.80
N LYS A 641 -9.41 28.10 51.75
CA LYS A 641 -10.87 27.92 51.92
C LYS A 641 -11.34 26.67 51.13
N GLU A 642 -11.65 25.63 51.86
CA GLU A 642 -12.45 24.52 51.40
C GLU A 642 -13.87 24.94 51.13
N THR A 643 -14.44 24.45 49.98
CA THR A 643 -15.89 24.44 49.81
C THR A 643 -16.31 23.01 49.47
N LYS A 644 -16.96 22.37 50.43
CA LYS A 644 -17.69 21.11 50.32
C LYS A 644 -18.96 21.35 49.53
N THR A 645 -19.23 20.54 48.48
CA THR A 645 -20.61 20.42 47.97
C THR A 645 -21.00 18.96 47.93
N LYS A 646 -22.20 18.72 48.43
CA LYS A 646 -22.83 17.48 48.81
C LYS A 646 -23.17 16.56 47.62
N ALA A 647 -22.96 15.28 47.84
CA ALA A 647 -23.52 14.17 47.07
C ALA A 647 -25.07 14.12 47.24
N LYS A 648 -25.77 13.91 46.10
CA LYS A 648 -27.15 13.45 46.09
C LYS A 648 -27.24 12.09 45.45
N THR A 649 -27.61 11.12 46.24
CA THR A 649 -27.95 9.73 45.92
C THR A 649 -29.27 9.74 45.12
N VAL A 650 -29.35 9.07 43.97
CA VAL A 650 -30.61 8.71 43.34
C VAL A 650 -30.65 7.20 43.17
N LYS A 651 -31.80 6.67 43.59
CA LYS A 651 -32.13 5.25 43.75
C LYS A 651 -32.30 4.52 42.42
N THR A 652 -31.84 3.28 42.38
CA THR A 652 -32.12 2.21 41.45
C THR A 652 -33.61 1.90 41.29
N THR A 653 -34.05 1.77 40.05
CA THR A 653 -35.28 1.05 39.71
C THR A 653 -34.92 -0.10 38.74
N LYS A 654 -35.30 -1.31 39.17
CA LYS A 654 -35.24 -2.55 38.39
C LYS A 654 -36.36 -2.56 37.34
N THR A 655 -36.04 -2.95 36.09
CA THR A 655 -37.05 -3.51 35.18
C THR A 655 -36.49 -4.61 34.31
N ALA A 656 -37.01 -5.76 34.51
CA ALA A 656 -37.49 -6.88 33.68
C ALA A 656 -36.73 -7.30 32.40
N LYS A 657 -36.37 -8.58 32.40
CA LYS A 657 -35.96 -9.41 31.24
C LYS A 657 -37.11 -9.58 30.23
N PRO A 658 -36.86 -9.62 28.93
CA PRO A 658 -37.74 -10.27 27.97
C PRO A 658 -37.36 -11.73 27.71
N LYS A 659 -38.43 -12.51 27.51
CA LYS A 659 -38.46 -13.97 27.31
C LYS A 659 -37.91 -14.37 25.93
N THR A 660 -37.20 -15.48 25.92
CA THR A 660 -36.84 -16.30 24.75
C THR A 660 -38.08 -16.78 23.96
N ALA A 661 -38.07 -16.55 22.64
CA ALA A 661 -38.95 -17.25 21.71
C ALA A 661 -38.13 -18.27 20.89
N ARG A 662 -38.52 -19.54 21.02
CA ARG A 662 -38.08 -20.71 20.28
C ARG A 662 -38.69 -20.68 18.87
N ALA A 663 -37.90 -20.66 17.83
CA ALA A 663 -38.38 -20.97 16.47
C ALA A 663 -38.03 -22.41 16.11
N LYS A 664 -39.05 -23.10 15.64
CA LYS A 664 -39.04 -24.50 15.20
C LYS A 664 -38.36 -24.63 13.82
N SER A 665 -37.61 -25.71 13.69
CA SER A 665 -37.12 -26.25 12.41
C SER A 665 -38.24 -26.65 11.47
N ALA A 666 -38.14 -26.32 10.19
CA ALA A 666 -38.82 -27.01 9.13
C ALA A 666 -37.78 -27.55 8.13
N LYS A 667 -37.74 -28.87 7.96
CA LYS A 667 -37.12 -29.60 6.87
C LYS A 667 -38.05 -29.53 5.66
N SER A 668 -37.54 -29.36 4.47
CA SER A 668 -37.72 -30.28 3.32
C SER A 668 -37.46 -29.57 1.98
N ALA A 669 -36.84 -30.34 1.14
CA ALA A 669 -36.59 -30.39 -0.28
C ALA A 669 -35.43 -29.57 -0.83
#